data_9518572b899200317d3cf05c6f35c35e
#
_entry.id   9518572b899200317d3cf05c6f35c35e
#
_cell.length_a   1.000
_cell.length_b   1.000
_cell.length_c   1.000
_cell.angle_alpha   90.00
_cell.angle_beta   90.00
_cell.angle_gamma   90.00
#
_symmetry.space_group_name_H-M   'P 1'
#
loop_
_entity.id
_entity.type
_entity.pdbx_description
1 polymer ?
#
loop_
_entity_poly.entity_id
_entity_poly.type
_entity_poly.pdbx_seq_one_letter_code
_entity_poly.pdbx_strand_id
1 'polypeptide(L)'
;MKKTIIAASLTALAMGPAFAAINPHNEAMGKETTYDEKSDNQKGKLTGGWYYQEENVQENTDLNHGSVSTNITLTGGSFDELIGGNHIKQPTYKEGTHNVTIGDTKVTMTGGSVEYFIGGSKANNSDKTTLITGDVTAVISGGSIGNQSSTSEYPVSAIGGSYVKSTGNPGEGTPASTTAETGNISLSISGGTFYGAVFGGSVADNYGSTEGQKPILKNISGISELKIQGGKFESSKFGVFGGSAAIGMKSATTSSGSSVSINNTSETLIDIVGRVVGGDLLTYGGSGENATSSKINGSTSVSITGSGEIKTSESVIGGSLLNLLEKDEESSSTISGTSEIVIDAANAVLGDEVIGGSYVRTQKDTGDASASVKGTSVTIKAGTINGNVVGGGKVNGKHGTVESSVDGDTVISIFGGTVNGAVIGGGHAKIGDGTSGDMSADVTGTSRIQITGGTVNGVIGGGLSYAYGTNGADWKSTASVGKSEVIITGGTIEAVNYVATGPKQTLPVAIVGGGVSWSKDTISGDNPPIELTTTTSSSSVVIDGATVKDDIVGGGYAYQTGSTASVENASLSISNATLGSDSNKVNVYAGGFASDNAKSSSVESAQLQITATSVSGSVYTGGSGTNSTVGTSSAALTDVTISEALDLSGATETAVVFTGVNSVGSVTGTAQSYT
;
A
#
# COMPACT_ATOMS: atom_id res chain seq x y z
N MET A 1 -46.69 6.25 18.22
CA MET A 1 -45.23 6.22 18.05
C MET A 1 -44.61 7.26 18.95
N LYS A 2 -43.86 6.85 19.95
CA LYS A 2 -43.20 7.80 20.87
C LYS A 2 -41.83 8.11 20.29
N LYS A 3 -41.62 9.36 19.84
CA LYS A 3 -40.28 9.87 19.56
C LYS A 3 -39.60 10.14 20.89
N THR A 4 -38.56 9.41 21.22
CA THR A 4 -37.77 9.70 22.40
C THR A 4 -36.67 10.68 21.98
N ILE A 5 -36.89 11.96 22.20
CA ILE A 5 -35.88 13.00 22.04
C ILE A 5 -35.28 13.24 23.44
N ILE A 6 -34.01 12.88 23.62
CA ILE A 6 -33.27 13.23 24.84
C ILE A 6 -32.47 14.50 24.53
N ALA A 7 -32.95 15.62 25.02
CA ALA A 7 -32.26 16.91 24.89
C ALA A 7 -31.35 17.14 26.09
N ALA A 8 -30.06 17.24 25.87
CA ALA A 8 -29.10 17.71 26.86
C ALA A 8 -28.67 19.15 26.53
N SER A 9 -28.96 20.04 27.46
CA SER A 9 -28.59 21.48 27.60
C SER A 9 -28.52 22.37 26.35
N LEU A 10 -29.48 23.26 26.24
CA LEU A 10 -29.60 24.35 25.28
C LEU A 10 -28.63 25.48 25.61
N THR A 11 -27.73 25.87 24.70
CA THR A 11 -27.23 27.23 24.60
C THR A 11 -27.98 27.90 23.45
N ALA A 12 -28.96 28.75 23.75
CA ALA A 12 -29.75 29.44 22.74
C ALA A 12 -28.87 30.45 21.99
N LEU A 13 -28.66 30.24 20.71
CA LEU A 13 -28.08 31.20 19.79
C LEU A 13 -29.22 32.03 19.18
N ALA A 14 -29.10 33.34 19.24
CA ALA A 14 -30.06 34.25 18.60
C ALA A 14 -29.92 34.15 17.08
N MET A 15 -30.93 33.61 16.40
CA MET A 15 -30.97 33.48 14.96
C MET A 15 -31.58 34.71 14.30
N GLY A 16 -30.90 35.28 13.32
CA GLY A 16 -31.40 36.37 12.50
C GLY A 16 -32.43 35.89 11.44
N PRO A 17 -33.16 36.80 10.79
CA PRO A 17 -34.33 36.49 9.94
C PRO A 17 -34.03 35.76 8.62
N ALA A 18 -32.76 35.45 8.30
CA ALA A 18 -32.38 34.76 7.05
C ALA A 18 -32.62 33.24 7.06
N PHE A 19 -33.16 32.67 8.14
CA PHE A 19 -33.25 31.22 8.35
C PHE A 19 -34.65 30.62 8.16
N ALA A 20 -35.53 31.27 7.42
CA ALA A 20 -36.93 30.87 7.28
C ALA A 20 -37.18 29.56 6.47
N ALA A 21 -36.15 28.98 5.88
CA ALA A 21 -36.29 27.78 5.04
C ALA A 21 -35.43 26.59 5.52
N ILE A 22 -35.39 26.34 6.82
CA ILE A 22 -34.70 25.21 7.40
C ILE A 22 -35.56 23.95 7.26
N ASN A 23 -35.00 22.89 6.65
CA ASN A 23 -35.65 21.59 6.59
C ASN A 23 -35.86 21.04 8.04
N PRO A 24 -37.02 20.46 8.38
CA PRO A 24 -37.32 19.94 9.72
C PRO A 24 -36.31 18.89 10.23
N HIS A 25 -35.43 18.37 9.38
CA HIS A 25 -34.34 17.47 9.79
C HIS A 25 -33.16 18.16 10.49
N ASN A 26 -33.11 19.49 10.55
CA ASN A 26 -32.03 20.26 11.21
C ASN A 26 -32.23 20.43 12.73
N GLU A 27 -33.03 19.61 13.38
CA GLU A 27 -33.32 19.69 14.80
C GLU A 27 -32.09 19.37 15.71
N ALA A 28 -31.06 18.72 15.13
CA ALA A 28 -29.90 18.24 15.88
C ALA A 28 -28.80 19.28 16.12
N MET A 29 -28.87 20.45 15.48
CA MET A 29 -27.83 21.45 15.55
C MET A 29 -27.67 22.05 16.95
N GLY A 30 -26.47 21.97 17.51
CA GLY A 30 -26.18 22.42 18.88
C GLY A 30 -26.84 21.58 19.98
N LYS A 31 -27.39 20.41 19.66
CA LYS A 31 -28.06 19.50 20.58
C LYS A 31 -27.51 18.08 20.40
N GLU A 32 -27.51 17.31 21.49
CA GLU A 32 -27.41 15.87 21.38
C GLU A 32 -28.76 15.29 20.94
N THR A 33 -28.78 14.55 19.81
CA THR A 33 -30.01 14.00 19.27
C THR A 33 -29.82 12.51 19.01
N THR A 34 -30.74 11.68 19.52
CA THR A 34 -30.77 10.24 19.33
C THR A 34 -31.98 9.84 18.49
N TYR A 35 -31.76 9.02 17.45
CA TYR A 35 -32.79 8.49 16.58
C TYR A 35 -32.86 6.96 16.73
N ASP A 36 -34.06 6.42 16.98
CA ASP A 36 -34.33 5.00 17.18
C ASP A 36 -35.49 4.44 16.32
N GLU A 37 -35.96 5.17 15.33
CA GLU A 37 -37.15 4.79 14.55
C GLU A 37 -36.94 3.47 13.80
N LYS A 38 -37.88 2.51 14.03
CA LYS A 38 -37.93 1.19 13.39
C LYS A 38 -38.82 1.13 12.13
N SER A 39 -39.15 2.25 11.49
CA SER A 39 -40.07 2.23 10.36
C SER A 39 -39.33 1.95 9.05
N ASP A 40 -39.71 0.90 8.34
CA ASP A 40 -39.16 0.44 7.06
C ASP A 40 -39.31 1.44 5.89
N ASN A 41 -40.01 2.56 6.10
CA ASN A 41 -40.41 3.49 5.04
C ASN A 41 -39.85 4.91 5.18
N GLN A 42 -38.97 5.17 6.15
CA GLN A 42 -38.35 6.50 6.25
C GLN A 42 -36.99 6.53 5.53
N LYS A 43 -37.04 6.69 4.21
CA LYS A 43 -35.86 7.11 3.46
C LYS A 43 -35.66 8.60 3.68
N GLY A 44 -34.53 8.97 4.25
CA GLY A 44 -34.22 10.37 4.54
C GLY A 44 -32.77 10.58 4.96
N LYS A 45 -32.41 11.86 5.07
CA LYS A 45 -31.07 12.28 5.44
C LYS A 45 -31.09 12.79 6.86
N LEU A 46 -30.22 12.25 7.72
CA LEU A 46 -29.99 12.75 9.06
C LEU A 46 -28.74 13.61 9.04
N THR A 47 -28.85 14.86 9.45
CA THR A 47 -27.76 15.83 9.44
C THR A 47 -27.62 16.45 10.83
N GLY A 48 -26.42 16.40 11.39
CA GLY A 48 -26.12 17.04 12.68
C GLY A 48 -26.08 18.57 12.57
N GLY A 49 -25.62 19.10 11.44
CA GLY A 49 -25.60 20.54 11.12
C GLY A 49 -26.80 20.98 10.27
N TRP A 50 -26.53 21.93 9.38
CA TRP A 50 -27.55 22.50 8.49
C TRP A 50 -27.66 21.71 7.19
N TYR A 51 -28.90 21.64 6.68
CA TYR A 51 -29.19 21.16 5.35
C TYR A 51 -29.57 22.33 4.43
N TYR A 52 -28.77 22.57 3.41
CA TYR A 52 -29.00 23.63 2.42
C TYR A 52 -29.38 23.03 1.09
N GLN A 53 -30.46 23.56 0.50
CA GLN A 53 -30.93 23.23 -0.83
C GLN A 53 -31.03 24.52 -1.66
N GLU A 54 -30.93 24.41 -3.00
CA GLU A 54 -30.79 25.51 -3.96
C GLU A 54 -31.78 26.70 -3.76
N GLU A 55 -32.98 26.44 -3.29
CA GLU A 55 -34.01 27.44 -3.08
C GLU A 55 -33.80 28.32 -1.83
N ASN A 56 -32.82 28.01 -1.01
CA ASN A 56 -32.70 28.53 0.34
C ASN A 56 -31.46 29.41 0.57
N VAL A 57 -30.59 29.59 -0.42
CA VAL A 57 -29.34 30.33 -0.26
C VAL A 57 -29.44 31.67 -1.01
N GLN A 58 -29.48 32.77 -0.27
CA GLN A 58 -29.41 34.12 -0.84
C GLN A 58 -27.98 34.47 -1.27
N GLU A 59 -27.83 35.35 -2.27
CA GLU A 59 -26.54 35.84 -2.73
C GLU A 59 -25.70 36.44 -1.55
N ASN A 60 -24.40 36.07 -1.49
CA ASN A 60 -23.40 36.61 -0.56
C ASN A 60 -23.60 36.31 0.94
N THR A 61 -24.19 35.21 1.32
CA THR A 61 -24.28 34.84 2.73
C THR A 61 -23.18 33.85 3.12
N ASP A 62 -22.18 34.29 3.87
CA ASP A 62 -21.27 33.38 4.58
C ASP A 62 -22.06 32.69 5.70
N LEU A 63 -22.17 31.37 5.60
CA LEU A 63 -22.90 30.56 6.58
C LEU A 63 -21.90 30.08 7.65
N ASN A 64 -21.51 31.02 8.49
CA ASN A 64 -20.52 30.79 9.54
C ASN A 64 -21.17 30.31 10.84
N HIS A 65 -21.04 29.02 11.14
CA HIS A 65 -21.48 28.40 12.40
C HIS A 65 -20.28 27.85 13.20
N GLY A 66 -19.10 28.43 13.04
CA GLY A 66 -17.82 27.90 13.51
C GLY A 66 -17.70 27.60 15.00
N SER A 67 -18.62 28.11 15.84
CA SER A 67 -18.66 27.78 17.27
C SER A 67 -19.69 26.71 17.64
N VAL A 68 -20.45 26.20 16.67
CA VAL A 68 -21.51 25.20 16.92
C VAL A 68 -20.97 23.82 16.62
N SER A 69 -20.88 23.01 17.68
CA SER A 69 -20.56 21.58 17.57
C SER A 69 -21.83 20.75 17.43
N THR A 70 -21.73 19.61 16.76
CA THR A 70 -22.85 18.68 16.56
C THR A 70 -22.63 17.37 17.29
N ASN A 71 -23.72 16.75 17.76
CA ASN A 71 -23.70 15.42 18.35
C ASN A 71 -24.96 14.66 17.92
N ILE A 72 -24.82 13.67 17.07
CA ILE A 72 -25.93 12.88 16.52
C ILE A 72 -25.70 11.39 16.74
N THR A 73 -26.73 10.68 17.22
CA THR A 73 -26.68 9.24 17.47
C THR A 73 -27.83 8.54 16.73
N LEU A 74 -27.48 7.51 15.95
CA LEU A 74 -28.42 6.61 15.30
C LEU A 74 -28.40 5.24 16.01
N THR A 75 -29.55 4.84 16.55
CA THR A 75 -29.71 3.55 17.26
C THR A 75 -30.57 2.54 16.49
N GLY A 76 -31.32 3.00 15.48
CA GLY A 76 -32.20 2.17 14.66
C GLY A 76 -32.81 2.95 13.47
N GLY A 77 -33.65 2.29 12.69
CA GLY A 77 -34.27 2.86 11.49
C GLY A 77 -33.43 2.68 10.23
N SER A 78 -33.96 3.16 9.11
CA SER A 78 -33.30 3.09 7.79
C SER A 78 -33.30 4.48 7.14
N PHE A 79 -32.10 4.95 6.79
CA PHE A 79 -31.88 6.27 6.21
C PHE A 79 -30.94 6.19 5.02
N ASP A 80 -31.03 7.15 4.10
CA ASP A 80 -30.09 7.25 2.98
C ASP A 80 -28.71 7.70 3.48
N GLU A 81 -28.68 8.71 4.37
CA GLU A 81 -27.42 9.33 4.82
C GLU A 81 -27.47 9.69 6.31
N LEU A 82 -26.35 9.47 7.01
CA LEU A 82 -26.06 10.00 8.33
C LEU A 82 -24.83 10.89 8.25
N ILE A 83 -25.00 12.21 8.48
CA ILE A 83 -23.99 13.23 8.29
C ILE A 83 -23.78 13.98 9.60
N GLY A 84 -22.54 14.06 10.09
CA GLY A 84 -22.21 14.74 11.33
C GLY A 84 -22.30 16.26 11.26
N GLY A 85 -21.80 16.83 10.17
CA GLY A 85 -21.75 18.26 9.93
C GLY A 85 -22.86 18.81 9.04
N ASN A 86 -22.53 19.78 8.21
CA ASN A 86 -23.43 20.41 7.25
C ASN A 86 -23.65 19.55 5.99
N HIS A 87 -24.83 19.66 5.39
CA HIS A 87 -25.08 19.09 4.08
C HIS A 87 -25.53 20.16 3.10
N ILE A 88 -24.76 20.36 2.04
CA ILE A 88 -25.04 21.31 0.97
C ILE A 88 -25.38 20.54 -0.30
N LYS A 89 -26.55 20.83 -0.87
CA LYS A 89 -27.02 20.25 -2.11
C LYS A 89 -27.29 21.34 -3.14
N GLN A 90 -26.48 21.36 -4.21
CA GLN A 90 -26.66 22.20 -5.41
C GLN A 90 -26.94 23.71 -5.16
N PRO A 91 -26.17 24.43 -4.37
CA PRO A 91 -26.28 25.86 -4.40
C PRO A 91 -25.64 26.41 -5.68
N THR A 92 -26.41 26.99 -6.56
CA THR A 92 -25.91 27.82 -7.66
C THR A 92 -25.61 29.21 -7.13
N TYR A 93 -24.35 29.46 -6.79
CA TYR A 93 -23.92 30.81 -6.45
C TYR A 93 -23.59 31.58 -7.73
N LYS A 94 -24.21 32.70 -7.95
CA LYS A 94 -23.95 33.53 -9.13
C LYS A 94 -22.60 34.22 -9.12
N GLU A 95 -22.10 34.60 -7.95
CA GLU A 95 -20.81 35.27 -7.78
C GLU A 95 -20.15 34.96 -6.43
N GLY A 96 -18.79 34.88 -6.41
CA GLY A 96 -17.99 34.74 -5.17
C GLY A 96 -17.76 33.31 -4.70
N THR A 97 -16.88 33.15 -3.69
CA THR A 97 -16.65 31.91 -2.96
C THR A 97 -17.36 31.96 -1.63
N HIS A 98 -18.05 30.92 -1.24
CA HIS A 98 -18.84 30.88 0.00
C HIS A 98 -18.22 29.90 0.99
N ASN A 99 -18.04 30.36 2.23
CA ASN A 99 -17.59 29.54 3.34
C ASN A 99 -18.79 29.03 4.13
N VAL A 100 -18.86 27.72 4.34
CA VAL A 100 -19.85 27.09 5.19
C VAL A 100 -19.14 26.38 6.32
N THR A 101 -19.20 26.96 7.50
CA THR A 101 -18.41 26.55 8.67
C THR A 101 -19.27 25.89 9.72
N ILE A 102 -18.75 24.82 10.35
CA ILE A 102 -19.30 24.19 11.55
C ILE A 102 -18.13 23.83 12.47
N GLY A 103 -18.38 23.81 13.77
CA GLY A 103 -17.40 23.38 14.77
C GLY A 103 -17.18 21.86 14.74
N ASP A 104 -16.80 21.31 15.89
CA ASP A 104 -16.52 19.88 16.00
C ASP A 104 -17.79 19.04 15.77
N THR A 105 -17.63 17.88 15.16
CA THR A 105 -18.72 16.96 14.90
C THR A 105 -18.53 15.65 15.64
N LYS A 106 -19.60 15.14 16.26
CA LYS A 106 -19.65 13.82 16.87
C LYS A 106 -20.81 13.03 16.27
N VAL A 107 -20.49 11.89 15.66
CA VAL A 107 -21.48 10.99 15.04
C VAL A 107 -21.35 9.61 15.63
N THR A 108 -22.44 9.04 16.11
CA THR A 108 -22.46 7.69 16.66
C THR A 108 -23.53 6.86 15.97
N MET A 109 -23.19 5.64 15.54
CA MET A 109 -24.14 4.66 15.03
C MET A 109 -24.00 3.35 15.81
N THR A 110 -25.07 2.98 16.50
CA THR A 110 -25.14 1.74 17.28
C THR A 110 -26.07 0.70 16.69
N GLY A 111 -26.87 1.09 15.69
CA GLY A 111 -27.82 0.21 14.99
C GLY A 111 -28.49 0.94 13.83
N GLY A 112 -29.44 0.28 13.16
CA GLY A 112 -30.10 0.80 11.97
C GLY A 112 -29.32 0.55 10.69
N SER A 113 -29.74 1.21 9.59
CA SER A 113 -29.09 1.12 8.30
C SER A 113 -28.95 2.48 7.63
N VAL A 114 -27.81 2.72 6.99
CA VAL A 114 -27.57 3.91 6.17
C VAL A 114 -26.85 3.53 4.87
N GLU A 115 -27.14 4.25 3.79
CA GLU A 115 -26.36 4.07 2.55
C GLU A 115 -24.98 4.75 2.67
N TYR A 116 -24.91 5.92 3.33
CA TYR A 116 -23.67 6.64 3.59
C TYR A 116 -23.59 7.10 5.04
N PHE A 117 -22.47 6.78 5.68
CA PHE A 117 -22.08 7.35 6.97
C PHE A 117 -20.96 8.38 6.73
N ILE A 118 -21.15 9.64 7.17
CA ILE A 118 -20.20 10.74 6.97
C ILE A 118 -20.00 11.45 8.31
N GLY A 119 -18.78 11.41 8.84
CA GLY A 119 -18.44 12.03 10.12
C GLY A 119 -18.46 13.55 10.08
N GLY A 120 -17.90 14.13 9.02
CA GLY A 120 -17.85 15.58 8.79
C GLY A 120 -19.04 16.13 7.99
N SER A 121 -18.78 17.09 7.11
CA SER A 121 -19.77 17.74 6.26
C SER A 121 -19.83 17.13 4.86
N LYS A 122 -20.93 17.39 4.15
CA LYS A 122 -21.15 16.94 2.77
C LYS A 122 -21.50 18.09 1.85
N ALA A 123 -20.92 18.09 0.63
CA ALA A 123 -21.38 18.95 -0.45
C ALA A 123 -21.60 18.13 -1.72
N ASN A 124 -22.77 18.31 -2.36
CA ASN A 124 -23.11 17.71 -3.66
C ASN A 124 -23.27 18.81 -4.69
N ASN A 125 -22.54 18.73 -5.82
CA ASN A 125 -22.66 19.62 -6.97
C ASN A 125 -22.66 21.11 -6.60
N SER A 126 -21.90 21.51 -5.58
CA SER A 126 -21.81 22.90 -5.15
C SER A 126 -20.67 23.59 -5.89
N ASP A 127 -20.95 24.81 -6.37
CA ASP A 127 -19.96 25.65 -7.01
C ASP A 127 -19.35 26.64 -6.01
N LYS A 128 -18.05 26.87 -6.09
CA LYS A 128 -17.32 27.91 -5.32
C LYS A 128 -17.58 27.85 -3.80
N THR A 129 -17.66 26.64 -3.25
CA THR A 129 -17.96 26.44 -1.83
C THR A 129 -16.73 25.92 -1.10
N THR A 130 -16.45 26.49 0.08
CA THR A 130 -15.51 25.91 1.05
C THR A 130 -16.30 25.44 2.26
N LEU A 131 -16.31 24.11 2.48
CA LEU A 131 -16.81 23.51 3.71
C LEU A 131 -15.71 23.53 4.75
N ILE A 132 -15.97 24.07 5.91
CA ILE A 132 -15.04 24.06 7.04
C ILE A 132 -15.70 23.29 8.18
N THR A 133 -15.08 22.20 8.60
CA THR A 133 -15.53 21.36 9.70
C THR A 133 -14.39 21.27 10.72
N GLY A 134 -14.69 21.45 12.00
CA GLY A 134 -13.73 21.26 13.10
C GLY A 134 -13.26 19.81 13.20
N ASP A 135 -12.83 19.37 14.38
CA ASP A 135 -12.44 18.00 14.61
C ASP A 135 -13.65 17.05 14.50
N VAL A 136 -13.41 15.85 13.96
CA VAL A 136 -14.45 14.85 13.75
C VAL A 136 -14.22 13.63 14.64
N THR A 137 -15.23 13.29 15.42
CA THR A 137 -15.30 12.04 16.18
C THR A 137 -16.46 11.18 15.67
N ALA A 138 -16.14 10.09 15.00
CA ALA A 138 -17.10 9.17 14.42
C ALA A 138 -16.99 7.79 15.08
N VAL A 139 -18.12 7.21 15.52
CA VAL A 139 -18.17 5.92 16.21
C VAL A 139 -19.23 5.01 15.60
N ILE A 140 -18.85 3.81 15.20
CA ILE A 140 -19.74 2.80 14.67
C ILE A 140 -19.59 1.53 15.52
N SER A 141 -20.62 1.15 16.25
CA SER A 141 -20.64 -0.07 17.06
C SER A 141 -21.66 -1.11 16.59
N GLY A 142 -22.45 -0.79 15.57
CA GLY A 142 -23.44 -1.71 15.00
C GLY A 142 -24.15 -1.10 13.81
N GLY A 143 -25.06 -1.87 13.21
CA GLY A 143 -25.85 -1.45 12.05
C GLY A 143 -25.29 -1.94 10.73
N SER A 144 -25.89 -1.45 9.64
CA SER A 144 -25.58 -1.81 8.25
C SER A 144 -25.27 -0.54 7.45
N ILE A 145 -24.11 -0.45 6.84
CA ILE A 145 -23.62 0.73 6.16
C ILE A 145 -23.24 0.39 4.72
N GLY A 146 -23.77 1.15 3.76
CA GLY A 146 -23.61 0.92 2.35
C GLY A 146 -24.78 0.17 1.73
N ASN A 147 -24.79 0.08 0.40
CA ASN A 147 -25.81 -0.60 -0.36
C ASN A 147 -25.28 -1.94 -0.89
N GLN A 148 -25.77 -3.05 -0.35
CA GLN A 148 -25.39 -4.41 -0.77
C GLN A 148 -25.67 -4.68 -2.27
N SER A 149 -26.69 -4.03 -2.84
CA SER A 149 -27.09 -4.17 -4.25
C SER A 149 -26.42 -3.12 -5.14
N SER A 150 -25.45 -2.35 -4.63
CA SER A 150 -24.83 -1.30 -5.42
C SER A 150 -24.10 -1.87 -6.63
N THR A 151 -24.48 -1.40 -7.81
CA THR A 151 -23.76 -1.63 -9.07
C THR A 151 -22.65 -0.60 -9.29
N SER A 152 -22.45 0.32 -8.34
CA SER A 152 -21.37 1.31 -8.40
C SER A 152 -20.02 0.62 -8.50
N GLU A 153 -19.18 1.09 -9.39
CA GLU A 153 -17.78 0.65 -9.47
C GLU A 153 -16.98 1.02 -8.22
N TYR A 154 -17.46 2.05 -7.47
CA TYR A 154 -16.87 2.57 -6.23
C TYR A 154 -17.92 2.70 -5.13
N PRO A 155 -18.35 1.61 -4.53
CA PRO A 155 -19.24 1.69 -3.38
C PRO A 155 -18.43 2.25 -2.20
N VAL A 156 -18.76 3.47 -1.77
CA VAL A 156 -18.30 4.07 -0.52
C VAL A 156 -19.37 3.84 0.53
N SER A 157 -19.02 3.40 1.72
CA SER A 157 -19.96 3.18 2.82
C SER A 157 -19.73 4.14 3.99
N ALA A 158 -18.51 4.25 4.50
CA ALA A 158 -18.23 5.11 5.64
C ALA A 158 -17.04 6.05 5.36
N ILE A 159 -17.20 7.32 5.76
CA ILE A 159 -16.21 8.38 5.63
C ILE A 159 -16.05 9.02 7.01
N GLY A 160 -14.85 8.97 7.58
CA GLY A 160 -14.56 9.62 8.85
C GLY A 160 -14.67 11.14 8.76
N GLY A 161 -14.13 11.73 7.71
CA GLY A 161 -14.13 13.18 7.45
C GLY A 161 -15.29 13.68 6.61
N SER A 162 -15.02 14.63 5.73
CA SER A 162 -16.00 15.29 4.87
C SER A 162 -16.08 14.65 3.48
N TYR A 163 -17.21 14.83 2.81
CA TYR A 163 -17.46 14.29 1.49
C TYR A 163 -17.87 15.39 0.50
N VAL A 164 -17.04 15.63 -0.50
CA VAL A 164 -17.39 16.51 -1.63
C VAL A 164 -17.61 15.68 -2.89
N LYS A 165 -18.74 15.87 -3.54
CA LYS A 165 -19.15 15.08 -4.70
C LYS A 165 -19.67 15.96 -5.83
N SER A 166 -19.28 15.62 -7.07
CA SER A 166 -19.90 16.17 -8.28
C SER A 166 -20.45 15.02 -9.15
N THR A 167 -21.70 15.15 -9.58
CA THR A 167 -22.40 14.16 -10.42
C THR A 167 -22.95 14.74 -11.71
N GLY A 168 -22.70 16.01 -12.00
CA GLY A 168 -23.30 16.69 -13.16
C GLY A 168 -22.38 17.71 -13.80
N ASN A 169 -22.79 18.20 -14.97
CA ASN A 169 -22.13 19.33 -15.60
C ASN A 169 -22.41 20.59 -14.79
N PRO A 170 -21.38 21.35 -14.37
CA PRO A 170 -21.59 22.74 -14.01
C PRO A 170 -22.18 23.47 -15.24
N GLY A 171 -23.17 24.33 -15.04
CA GLY A 171 -23.72 25.14 -16.12
C GLY A 171 -22.64 25.92 -16.89
N GLU A 172 -23.01 26.53 -18.03
CA GLU A 172 -22.06 27.29 -18.86
C GLU A 172 -21.30 28.33 -18.04
N GLY A 173 -19.99 28.09 -17.85
CA GLY A 173 -19.08 28.99 -17.09
C GLY A 173 -17.77 28.33 -16.73
N THR A 174 -16.87 29.09 -16.09
CA THR A 174 -15.59 28.62 -15.56
C THR A 174 -15.78 27.45 -14.58
N PRO A 175 -14.96 26.39 -14.66
CA PRO A 175 -15.09 25.25 -13.75
C PRO A 175 -14.99 25.74 -12.29
N ALA A 176 -16.02 25.46 -11.53
CA ALA A 176 -16.11 25.82 -10.13
C ALA A 176 -15.21 24.91 -9.28
N SER A 177 -14.75 25.40 -8.13
CA SER A 177 -14.00 24.60 -7.19
C SER A 177 -14.77 24.43 -5.89
N THR A 178 -14.84 23.21 -5.37
CA THR A 178 -15.35 22.93 -4.03
C THR A 178 -14.20 22.39 -3.18
N THR A 179 -14.01 22.99 -2.02
CA THR A 179 -12.99 22.57 -1.05
C THR A 179 -13.67 22.12 0.23
N ALA A 180 -13.24 21.02 0.83
CA ALA A 180 -13.57 20.69 2.20
C ALA A 180 -12.29 20.75 3.04
N GLU A 181 -12.37 21.51 4.13
CA GLU A 181 -11.34 21.59 5.16
C GLU A 181 -11.89 20.92 6.43
N THR A 182 -11.20 19.93 6.94
CA THR A 182 -11.62 19.16 8.12
C THR A 182 -10.46 19.13 9.10
N GLY A 183 -10.73 19.33 10.38
CA GLY A 183 -9.75 19.17 11.46
C GLY A 183 -9.22 17.75 11.56
N ASN A 184 -8.81 17.32 12.73
CA ASN A 184 -8.42 15.93 12.96
C ASN A 184 -9.64 15.02 12.91
N ILE A 185 -9.44 13.79 12.39
CA ILE A 185 -10.51 12.84 12.17
C ILE A 185 -10.21 11.57 12.95
N SER A 186 -11.16 11.11 13.76
CA SER A 186 -11.11 9.83 14.45
C SER A 186 -12.37 9.02 14.14
N LEU A 187 -12.21 7.93 13.35
CA LEU A 187 -13.27 6.97 13.08
C LEU A 187 -12.98 5.67 13.83
N SER A 188 -13.86 5.30 14.76
CA SER A 188 -13.76 4.08 15.55
C SER A 188 -14.88 3.12 15.19
N ILE A 189 -14.51 1.87 14.84
CA ILE A 189 -15.43 0.81 14.44
C ILE A 189 -15.26 -0.38 15.39
N SER A 190 -16.30 -0.71 16.14
CA SER A 190 -16.33 -1.90 17.01
C SER A 190 -17.39 -2.94 16.61
N GLY A 191 -18.16 -2.68 15.56
CA GLY A 191 -19.18 -3.58 15.03
C GLY A 191 -19.83 -3.00 13.77
N GLY A 192 -20.82 -3.71 13.22
CA GLY A 192 -21.53 -3.33 12.01
C GLY A 192 -21.09 -4.10 10.77
N THR A 193 -21.85 -3.95 9.68
CA THR A 193 -21.56 -4.55 8.36
C THR A 193 -21.42 -3.45 7.32
N PHE A 194 -20.31 -3.48 6.58
CA PHE A 194 -19.95 -2.47 5.59
C PHE A 194 -19.95 -3.08 4.18
N TYR A 195 -20.75 -2.52 3.28
CA TYR A 195 -20.89 -2.99 1.89
C TYR A 195 -20.12 -2.14 0.87
N GLY A 196 -19.30 -1.22 1.32
CA GLY A 196 -18.44 -0.35 0.51
C GLY A 196 -17.14 -0.04 1.21
N ALA A 197 -16.30 0.76 0.58
CA ALA A 197 -15.04 1.22 1.14
C ALA A 197 -15.25 2.07 2.39
N VAL A 198 -14.31 1.96 3.33
CA VAL A 198 -14.25 2.75 4.55
C VAL A 198 -13.01 3.64 4.53
N PHE A 199 -13.20 4.95 4.70
CA PHE A 199 -12.13 5.93 4.73
C PHE A 199 -12.05 6.59 6.12
N GLY A 200 -10.88 6.55 6.73
CA GLY A 200 -10.60 7.32 7.95
C GLY A 200 -10.61 8.82 7.70
N GLY A 201 -10.14 9.24 6.53
CA GLY A 201 -10.10 10.63 6.08
C GLY A 201 -11.36 11.10 5.34
N SER A 202 -11.18 12.01 4.40
CA SER A 202 -12.24 12.66 3.61
C SER A 202 -12.26 12.14 2.16
N VAL A 203 -13.36 12.35 1.43
CA VAL A 203 -13.50 11.90 0.05
C VAL A 203 -13.81 13.06 -0.89
N ALA A 204 -13.05 13.19 -1.98
CA ALA A 204 -13.34 14.02 -3.15
C ALA A 204 -13.74 13.11 -4.32
N ASP A 205 -15.01 13.15 -4.72
CA ASP A 205 -15.60 12.25 -5.71
C ASP A 205 -16.14 13.03 -6.92
N ASN A 206 -15.36 13.04 -7.98
CA ASN A 206 -15.70 13.69 -9.25
C ASN A 206 -15.99 12.65 -10.35
N TYR A 207 -16.39 11.47 -9.97
CA TYR A 207 -16.75 10.40 -10.89
C TYR A 207 -18.10 10.66 -11.57
N GLY A 208 -18.17 10.44 -12.88
CA GLY A 208 -19.41 10.57 -13.67
C GLY A 208 -19.70 11.95 -14.24
N SER A 209 -18.86 12.97 -14.01
CA SER A 209 -18.97 14.24 -14.71
C SER A 209 -18.39 14.14 -16.14
N THR A 210 -18.94 14.89 -17.10
CA THR A 210 -18.48 14.89 -18.50
C THR A 210 -17.13 15.60 -18.66
N GLU A 211 -16.30 15.08 -19.54
CA GLU A 211 -14.99 15.64 -19.88
C GLU A 211 -15.10 17.11 -20.34
N GLY A 212 -14.20 17.96 -19.86
CA GLY A 212 -14.13 19.38 -20.24
C GLY A 212 -14.81 20.38 -19.29
N GLN A 213 -15.74 19.95 -18.43
CA GLN A 213 -16.48 20.83 -17.49
C GLN A 213 -16.44 20.38 -16.04
N LYS A 214 -15.44 19.55 -15.66
CA LYS A 214 -15.37 19.02 -14.31
C LYS A 214 -14.91 20.07 -13.31
N PRO A 215 -15.64 20.27 -12.21
CA PRO A 215 -15.18 21.16 -11.13
C PRO A 215 -13.91 20.59 -10.47
N ILE A 216 -13.13 21.48 -9.86
CA ILE A 216 -12.00 21.08 -9.05
C ILE A 216 -12.51 20.71 -7.65
N LEU A 217 -12.34 19.48 -7.23
CA LEU A 217 -12.69 19.02 -5.88
C LEU A 217 -11.43 18.84 -5.03
N LYS A 218 -11.41 19.46 -3.85
CA LYS A 218 -10.28 19.37 -2.92
C LYS A 218 -10.75 18.98 -1.52
N ASN A 219 -9.99 18.10 -0.89
CA ASN A 219 -10.10 17.83 0.54
C ASN A 219 -8.79 18.15 1.25
N ILE A 220 -8.88 18.90 2.33
CA ILE A 220 -7.76 19.21 3.23
C ILE A 220 -8.16 18.71 4.62
N SER A 221 -7.33 17.88 5.24
CA SER A 221 -7.61 17.36 6.58
C SER A 221 -6.40 17.44 7.50
N GLY A 222 -6.65 17.42 8.79
CA GLY A 222 -5.66 17.14 9.81
C GLY A 222 -5.17 15.69 9.75
N ILE A 223 -4.85 15.12 10.90
CA ILE A 223 -4.52 13.70 11.02
C ILE A 223 -5.81 12.89 10.96
N SER A 224 -5.83 11.79 10.19
CA SER A 224 -6.94 10.85 10.18
C SER A 224 -6.56 9.52 10.82
N GLU A 225 -7.38 9.06 11.77
CA GLU A 225 -7.22 7.79 12.47
C GLU A 225 -8.43 6.90 12.25
N LEU A 226 -8.21 5.70 11.68
CA LEU A 226 -9.21 4.65 11.59
C LEU A 226 -8.86 3.53 12.57
N LYS A 227 -9.74 3.29 13.54
CA LYS A 227 -9.62 2.23 14.55
C LYS A 227 -10.68 1.16 14.33
N ILE A 228 -10.27 -0.10 14.14
CA ILE A 228 -11.16 -1.24 13.90
C ILE A 228 -10.94 -2.27 15.00
N GLN A 229 -11.99 -2.53 15.78
CA GLN A 229 -12.01 -3.51 16.87
C GLN A 229 -13.08 -4.59 16.67
N GLY A 230 -13.84 -4.52 15.59
CA GLY A 230 -14.90 -5.45 15.20
C GLY A 230 -15.55 -5.01 13.90
N GLY A 231 -16.53 -5.78 13.44
CA GLY A 231 -17.26 -5.50 12.21
C GLY A 231 -16.90 -6.43 11.05
N LYS A 232 -17.75 -6.41 10.02
CA LYS A 232 -17.63 -7.19 8.80
C LYS A 232 -17.56 -6.26 7.59
N PHE A 233 -16.52 -6.40 6.76
CA PHE A 233 -16.26 -5.52 5.62
C PHE A 233 -16.39 -6.33 4.33
N GLU A 234 -17.51 -6.15 3.62
CA GLU A 234 -17.87 -6.97 2.46
C GLU A 234 -17.56 -6.29 1.10
N SER A 235 -16.71 -5.27 1.08
CA SER A 235 -16.33 -4.60 -0.18
C SER A 235 -15.15 -5.29 -0.85
N SER A 236 -15.42 -6.12 -1.85
CA SER A 236 -14.40 -6.82 -2.63
C SER A 236 -13.51 -5.92 -3.53
N LYS A 237 -13.83 -4.64 -3.69
CA LYS A 237 -13.09 -3.77 -4.63
C LYS A 237 -12.05 -2.89 -3.98
N PHE A 238 -12.25 -2.43 -2.74
CA PHE A 238 -11.35 -1.46 -2.10
C PHE A 238 -10.90 -1.84 -0.70
N GLY A 239 -11.79 -2.06 0.28
CA GLY A 239 -11.44 -2.35 1.67
C GLY A 239 -11.44 -1.11 2.57
N VAL A 240 -10.39 -0.94 3.39
CA VAL A 240 -10.31 0.10 4.41
C VAL A 240 -9.06 0.97 4.22
N PHE A 241 -9.21 2.28 4.40
CA PHE A 241 -8.18 3.29 4.18
C PHE A 241 -8.06 4.19 5.41
N GLY A 242 -6.85 4.37 5.92
CA GLY A 242 -6.59 5.35 6.99
C GLY A 242 -6.71 6.78 6.51
N GLY A 243 -6.30 7.04 5.29
CA GLY A 243 -6.32 8.34 4.64
C GLY A 243 -7.63 8.67 3.92
N SER A 244 -7.51 9.53 2.95
CA SER A 244 -8.58 10.11 2.15
C SER A 244 -8.72 9.44 0.79
N ALA A 245 -9.73 9.83 0.00
CA ALA A 245 -9.83 9.42 -1.39
C ALA A 245 -9.97 10.61 -2.35
N ALA A 246 -9.24 10.54 -3.45
CA ALA A 246 -9.41 11.38 -4.62
C ALA A 246 -9.90 10.51 -5.78
N ILE A 247 -11.17 10.67 -6.16
CA ILE A 247 -11.86 9.85 -7.15
C ILE A 247 -12.27 10.73 -8.33
N GLY A 248 -11.85 10.35 -9.52
CA GLY A 248 -12.21 11.09 -10.74
C GLY A 248 -11.32 12.32 -11.00
N MET A 249 -11.44 12.86 -12.21
CA MET A 249 -10.63 13.98 -12.71
C MET A 249 -10.70 15.21 -11.81
N LYS A 250 -9.59 15.95 -11.70
CA LYS A 250 -9.48 17.18 -10.89
C LYS A 250 -9.82 17.01 -9.41
N SER A 251 -9.68 15.80 -8.88
CA SER A 251 -9.84 15.52 -7.45
C SER A 251 -8.48 15.55 -6.75
N ALA A 252 -8.40 16.18 -5.59
CA ALA A 252 -7.17 16.25 -4.81
C ALA A 252 -7.42 16.09 -3.32
N THR A 253 -6.47 15.46 -2.62
CA THR A 253 -6.45 15.34 -1.17
C THR A 253 -5.15 15.89 -0.59
N THR A 254 -5.23 16.49 0.59
CA THR A 254 -4.06 16.89 1.38
C THR A 254 -4.35 16.58 2.85
N SER A 255 -3.45 15.87 3.51
CA SER A 255 -3.60 15.56 4.94
C SER A 255 -2.28 15.75 5.70
N SER A 256 -2.38 15.83 7.03
CA SER A 256 -1.22 15.91 7.92
C SER A 256 -0.65 14.54 8.29
N GLY A 257 -1.37 13.46 8.04
CA GLY A 257 -0.98 12.07 8.30
C GLY A 257 -2.20 11.16 8.34
N SER A 258 -1.98 9.84 8.29
CA SER A 258 -3.09 8.89 8.34
C SER A 258 -2.69 7.55 8.97
N SER A 259 -3.64 6.87 9.60
CA SER A 259 -3.40 5.58 10.22
C SER A 259 -4.61 4.65 10.18
N VAL A 260 -4.33 3.34 10.09
CA VAL A 260 -5.28 2.25 10.34
C VAL A 260 -4.76 1.40 11.50
N SER A 261 -5.58 1.24 12.52
CA SER A 261 -5.30 0.32 13.63
C SER A 261 -6.39 -0.74 13.69
N ILE A 262 -6.04 -1.98 13.44
CA ILE A 262 -6.92 -3.15 13.58
C ILE A 262 -6.46 -3.91 14.81
N ASN A 263 -7.32 -3.96 15.85
CA ASN A 263 -7.00 -4.63 17.09
C ASN A 263 -8.16 -5.54 17.51
N ASN A 264 -8.05 -6.83 17.16
CA ASN A 264 -9.05 -7.83 17.57
C ASN A 264 -8.66 -8.51 18.88
N THR A 265 -9.36 -8.16 19.94
CA THR A 265 -9.24 -8.82 21.25
C THR A 265 -10.43 -9.73 21.57
N SER A 266 -11.37 -9.89 20.63
CA SER A 266 -12.57 -10.70 20.77
C SER A 266 -12.45 -12.06 20.04
N GLU A 267 -13.39 -12.98 20.32
CA GLU A 267 -13.51 -14.24 19.59
C GLU A 267 -14.18 -14.05 18.21
N THR A 268 -14.78 -12.88 17.96
CA THR A 268 -15.44 -12.61 16.69
C THR A 268 -14.40 -12.26 15.63
N LEU A 269 -14.46 -12.94 14.49
CA LEU A 269 -13.60 -12.67 13.34
C LEU A 269 -13.79 -11.22 12.84
N ILE A 270 -12.69 -10.52 12.63
CA ILE A 270 -12.65 -9.32 11.79
C ILE A 270 -12.28 -9.77 10.36
N ASP A 271 -13.25 -9.72 9.45
CA ASP A 271 -13.09 -10.13 8.06
C ASP A 271 -13.14 -8.89 7.14
N ILE A 272 -12.02 -8.60 6.49
CA ILE A 272 -11.89 -7.48 5.56
C ILE A 272 -11.74 -8.04 4.14
N VAL A 273 -12.85 -8.06 3.42
CA VAL A 273 -12.84 -8.37 1.99
C VAL A 273 -12.35 -7.13 1.24
N GLY A 274 -11.07 -7.11 0.87
CA GLY A 274 -10.41 -5.96 0.24
C GLY A 274 -9.05 -5.67 0.86
N ARG A 275 -8.54 -4.46 0.61
CA ARG A 275 -7.23 -3.98 1.04
C ARG A 275 -7.29 -3.27 2.40
N VAL A 276 -6.13 -3.22 3.06
CA VAL A 276 -5.89 -2.33 4.20
C VAL A 276 -4.81 -1.36 3.79
N VAL A 277 -5.12 -0.06 3.74
CA VAL A 277 -4.23 0.98 3.22
C VAL A 277 -4.02 2.06 4.26
N GLY A 278 -2.77 2.34 4.61
CA GLY A 278 -2.42 3.40 5.55
C GLY A 278 -2.65 4.81 4.99
N GLY A 279 -2.34 5.02 3.73
CA GLY A 279 -2.48 6.28 3.01
C GLY A 279 -3.81 6.47 2.27
N ASP A 280 -3.75 7.20 1.17
CA ASP A 280 -4.91 7.61 0.37
C ASP A 280 -5.22 6.65 -0.78
N LEU A 281 -6.45 6.73 -1.28
CA LEU A 281 -6.88 6.13 -2.55
C LEU A 281 -6.94 7.18 -3.65
N LEU A 282 -6.30 6.90 -4.80
CA LEU A 282 -6.44 7.68 -6.02
C LEU A 282 -6.94 6.77 -7.15
N THR A 283 -7.97 7.23 -7.86
CA THR A 283 -8.55 6.43 -8.94
C THR A 283 -9.37 7.30 -9.89
N TYR A 284 -9.50 6.89 -11.16
CA TYR A 284 -10.22 7.60 -12.22
C TYR A 284 -9.70 9.03 -12.47
N GLY A 285 -8.40 9.18 -12.53
CA GLY A 285 -7.75 10.45 -12.89
C GLY A 285 -8.04 10.88 -14.34
N GLY A 286 -7.58 12.07 -14.70
CA GLY A 286 -7.50 12.56 -16.07
C GLY A 286 -6.09 13.01 -16.39
N SER A 287 -5.79 13.39 -17.63
CA SER A 287 -4.47 13.83 -18.05
C SER A 287 -4.20 15.31 -17.77
N GLY A 288 -2.94 15.69 -17.55
CA GLY A 288 -2.50 17.06 -17.37
C GLY A 288 -3.21 17.79 -16.22
N GLU A 289 -3.88 18.90 -16.51
CA GLU A 289 -4.64 19.68 -15.52
C GLU A 289 -5.83 18.92 -14.91
N ASN A 290 -6.19 17.78 -15.48
CA ASN A 290 -7.28 16.92 -15.01
C ASN A 290 -6.78 15.79 -14.11
N ALA A 291 -5.49 15.67 -13.86
CA ALA A 291 -4.88 14.64 -13.03
C ALA A 291 -5.44 14.61 -11.60
N THR A 292 -5.42 13.43 -11.01
CA THR A 292 -5.79 13.22 -9.60
C THR A 292 -4.55 13.29 -8.73
N SER A 293 -4.63 13.90 -7.55
CA SER A 293 -3.46 14.04 -6.70
C SER A 293 -3.73 13.83 -5.21
N SER A 294 -2.70 13.37 -4.50
CA SER A 294 -2.69 13.26 -3.04
C SER A 294 -1.37 13.76 -2.47
N LYS A 295 -1.46 14.43 -1.33
CA LYS A 295 -0.31 14.84 -0.55
C LYS A 295 -0.53 14.58 0.93
N ILE A 296 0.28 13.72 1.51
CA ILE A 296 0.32 13.47 2.96
C ILE A 296 1.59 14.13 3.50
N ASN A 297 1.44 15.22 4.26
CA ASN A 297 2.57 15.99 4.79
C ASN A 297 3.27 15.30 5.97
N GLY A 298 2.65 14.33 6.60
CA GLY A 298 3.19 13.50 7.68
C GLY A 298 3.44 12.07 7.24
N SER A 299 3.30 11.17 8.20
CA SER A 299 3.51 9.72 8.04
C SER A 299 2.20 8.97 7.89
N THR A 300 2.30 7.75 7.35
CA THR A 300 1.19 6.80 7.28
C THR A 300 1.51 5.57 8.12
N SER A 301 0.49 4.91 8.69
CA SER A 301 0.72 3.66 9.41
C SER A 301 -0.43 2.66 9.31
N VAL A 302 -0.08 1.38 9.36
CA VAL A 302 -1.01 0.26 9.51
C VAL A 302 -0.54 -0.61 10.67
N SER A 303 -1.42 -0.84 11.65
CA SER A 303 -1.16 -1.72 12.79
C SER A 303 -2.22 -2.81 12.85
N ILE A 304 -1.80 -4.08 12.80
CA ILE A 304 -2.66 -5.27 12.92
C ILE A 304 -2.22 -6.05 14.14
N THR A 305 -3.04 -6.02 15.20
CA THR A 305 -2.69 -6.55 16.54
C THR A 305 -3.86 -7.31 17.16
N GLY A 306 -3.60 -7.98 18.25
CA GLY A 306 -4.62 -8.65 19.06
C GLY A 306 -4.53 -10.17 19.01
N SER A 307 -5.35 -10.82 19.83
CA SER A 307 -5.39 -12.27 20.00
C SER A 307 -6.51 -12.95 19.20
N GLY A 308 -7.48 -12.18 18.71
CA GLY A 308 -8.60 -12.68 17.90
C GLY A 308 -8.21 -12.91 16.45
N GLU A 309 -9.10 -13.54 15.70
CA GLU A 309 -8.91 -13.88 14.30
C GLU A 309 -9.11 -12.63 13.41
N ILE A 310 -8.14 -12.34 12.53
CA ILE A 310 -8.20 -11.24 11.56
C ILE A 310 -7.89 -11.82 10.18
N LYS A 311 -8.74 -11.51 9.19
CA LYS A 311 -8.51 -11.89 7.79
C LYS A 311 -8.58 -10.68 6.87
N THR A 312 -7.68 -10.63 5.89
CA THR A 312 -7.80 -9.75 4.74
C THR A 312 -7.77 -10.59 3.47
N SER A 313 -8.54 -10.21 2.45
CA SER A 313 -8.51 -10.96 1.18
C SER A 313 -7.49 -10.42 0.18
N GLU A 314 -7.05 -9.18 0.35
CA GLU A 314 -6.09 -8.51 -0.52
C GLU A 314 -4.93 -7.89 0.29
N SER A 315 -4.13 -7.05 -0.38
CA SER A 315 -2.88 -6.52 0.15
C SER A 315 -3.04 -5.55 1.33
N VAL A 316 -2.03 -5.53 2.20
CA VAL A 316 -1.82 -4.50 3.22
C VAL A 316 -0.76 -3.53 2.70
N ILE A 317 -1.09 -2.25 2.61
CA ILE A 317 -0.28 -1.20 1.99
C ILE A 317 -0.03 -0.10 3.03
N GLY A 318 1.23 0.20 3.30
CA GLY A 318 1.59 1.26 4.23
C GLY A 318 1.39 2.66 3.65
N GLY A 319 1.79 2.85 2.39
CA GLY A 319 1.61 4.08 1.63
C GLY A 319 0.21 4.25 1.02
N SER A 320 0.13 4.92 -0.12
CA SER A 320 -1.11 5.16 -0.86
C SER A 320 -1.37 4.08 -1.93
N LEU A 321 -2.62 3.94 -2.34
CA LEU A 321 -3.03 3.12 -3.46
C LEU A 321 -3.45 3.99 -4.64
N LEU A 322 -2.72 3.90 -5.74
CA LEU A 322 -3.10 4.46 -7.04
C LEU A 322 -3.63 3.32 -7.90
N ASN A 323 -4.93 3.34 -8.21
CA ASN A 323 -5.59 2.28 -8.97
C ASN A 323 -6.27 2.86 -10.21
N LEU A 324 -5.50 2.98 -11.30
CA LEU A 324 -5.93 3.59 -12.54
C LEU A 324 -6.55 2.53 -13.47
N LEU A 325 -7.79 2.71 -13.82
CA LEU A 325 -8.61 1.71 -14.50
C LEU A 325 -9.01 2.11 -15.91
N GLU A 326 -8.98 3.40 -16.24
CA GLU A 326 -9.43 3.95 -17.52
C GLU A 326 -8.26 4.46 -18.37
N LYS A 327 -8.55 4.85 -19.61
CA LYS A 327 -7.58 5.35 -20.57
C LYS A 327 -7.17 6.79 -20.24
N ASP A 328 -5.90 7.13 -20.51
CA ASP A 328 -5.31 8.48 -20.38
C ASP A 328 -5.42 9.07 -18.95
N GLU A 329 -5.40 8.23 -17.90
CA GLU A 329 -5.40 8.66 -16.51
C GLU A 329 -3.98 8.99 -16.02
N GLU A 330 -3.83 10.15 -15.39
CA GLU A 330 -2.62 10.55 -14.67
C GLU A 330 -2.92 10.73 -13.19
N SER A 331 -2.02 10.28 -12.33
CA SER A 331 -2.19 10.43 -10.89
C SER A 331 -0.85 10.52 -10.16
N SER A 332 -0.84 11.29 -9.08
CA SER A 332 0.34 11.40 -8.24
C SER A 332 0.01 11.35 -6.75
N SER A 333 0.85 10.66 -5.96
CA SER A 333 0.78 10.66 -4.51
C SER A 333 2.14 10.89 -3.87
N THR A 334 2.22 11.79 -2.91
CA THR A 334 3.44 12.06 -2.15
C THR A 334 3.19 11.95 -0.66
N ILE A 335 4.00 11.14 0.02
CA ILE A 335 4.04 11.01 1.47
C ILE A 335 5.37 11.58 1.95
N SER A 336 5.34 12.74 2.59
CA SER A 336 6.55 13.46 3.03
C SER A 336 7.20 12.84 4.28
N GLY A 337 6.47 12.02 5.01
CA GLY A 337 6.94 11.23 6.15
C GLY A 337 7.22 9.78 5.78
N THR A 338 7.33 8.93 6.79
CA THR A 338 7.53 7.49 6.64
C THR A 338 6.22 6.73 6.60
N SER A 339 6.26 5.56 5.99
CA SER A 339 5.17 4.59 6.03
C SER A 339 5.56 3.42 6.94
N GLU A 340 4.71 3.08 7.90
CA GLU A 340 4.96 2.02 8.87
C GLU A 340 3.87 0.94 8.84
N ILE A 341 4.28 -0.33 8.85
CA ILE A 341 3.38 -1.48 9.01
C ILE A 341 3.86 -2.33 10.19
N VAL A 342 2.96 -2.63 11.13
CA VAL A 342 3.20 -3.56 12.23
C VAL A 342 2.15 -4.67 12.20
N ILE A 343 2.60 -5.92 12.15
CA ILE A 343 1.77 -7.12 12.22
C ILE A 343 2.21 -7.92 13.45
N ASP A 344 1.36 -7.92 14.48
CA ASP A 344 1.57 -8.58 15.77
C ASP A 344 0.28 -9.26 16.23
N ALA A 345 -0.23 -10.16 15.39
CA ALA A 345 -1.45 -10.91 15.64
C ALA A 345 -1.26 -12.36 15.17
N ALA A 346 -1.11 -13.30 16.11
CA ALA A 346 -0.79 -14.68 15.80
C ALA A 346 -1.86 -15.38 14.94
N ASN A 347 -3.13 -14.95 15.08
CA ASN A 347 -4.27 -15.48 14.34
C ASN A 347 -4.64 -14.62 13.11
N ALA A 348 -3.77 -13.69 12.70
CA ALA A 348 -3.97 -12.94 11.47
C ALA A 348 -3.56 -13.77 10.25
N VAL A 349 -4.43 -13.75 9.22
CA VAL A 349 -4.16 -14.32 7.90
C VAL A 349 -4.39 -13.24 6.84
N LEU A 350 -3.29 -12.76 6.26
CA LEU A 350 -3.31 -11.75 5.21
C LEU A 350 -3.29 -12.45 3.86
N GLY A 351 -4.32 -12.18 3.06
CA GLY A 351 -4.61 -12.96 1.84
C GLY A 351 -3.62 -12.74 0.70
N ASP A 352 -2.96 -11.59 0.65
CA ASP A 352 -2.05 -11.18 -0.41
C ASP A 352 -0.78 -10.53 0.17
N GLU A 353 -0.20 -9.55 -0.50
CA GLU A 353 1.08 -8.95 -0.18
C GLU A 353 1.01 -7.90 0.95
N VAL A 354 2.14 -7.70 1.62
CA VAL A 354 2.40 -6.57 2.51
C VAL A 354 3.40 -5.65 1.84
N ILE A 355 3.01 -4.39 1.57
CA ILE A 355 3.80 -3.41 0.81
C ILE A 355 4.09 -2.21 1.71
N GLY A 356 5.35 -1.99 2.06
CA GLY A 356 5.78 -0.89 2.92
C GLY A 356 5.52 0.49 2.31
N GLY A 357 5.84 0.67 1.03
CA GLY A 357 5.59 1.89 0.27
C GLY A 357 4.19 1.98 -0.32
N SER A 358 4.06 2.72 -1.42
CA SER A 358 2.81 2.86 -2.16
C SER A 358 2.63 1.77 -3.21
N TYR A 359 1.40 1.50 -3.58
CA TYR A 359 1.08 0.58 -4.67
C TYR A 359 0.44 1.34 -5.84
N VAL A 360 1.11 1.32 -6.99
CA VAL A 360 0.62 1.93 -8.24
C VAL A 360 0.22 0.83 -9.21
N ARG A 361 -1.06 0.85 -9.62
CA ARG A 361 -1.61 -0.13 -10.55
C ARG A 361 -2.29 0.56 -11.72
N THR A 362 -1.92 0.17 -12.94
CA THR A 362 -2.57 0.63 -14.18
C THR A 362 -3.14 -0.56 -14.94
N GLN A 363 -4.33 -0.43 -15.52
CA GLN A 363 -5.03 -1.57 -16.15
C GLN A 363 -5.26 -1.42 -17.65
N LYS A 364 -5.39 -0.20 -18.16
CA LYS A 364 -5.64 0.09 -19.59
C LYS A 364 -4.54 0.99 -20.15
N ASP A 365 -4.72 1.51 -21.34
CA ASP A 365 -3.86 2.52 -21.98
C ASP A 365 -3.87 3.81 -21.15
N THR A 366 -3.22 3.79 -20.00
CA THR A 366 -3.18 4.88 -19.04
C THR A 366 -1.99 5.79 -19.28
N GLY A 367 -2.08 7.03 -18.81
CA GLY A 367 -0.98 7.98 -18.75
C GLY A 367 0.00 7.67 -17.62
N ASP A 368 0.69 8.69 -17.15
CA ASP A 368 1.74 8.57 -16.14
C ASP A 368 1.18 8.52 -14.73
N ALA A 369 1.75 7.66 -13.90
CA ALA A 369 1.36 7.53 -12.50
C ALA A 369 2.59 7.43 -11.59
N SER A 370 2.62 8.25 -10.55
CA SER A 370 3.75 8.27 -9.63
C SER A 370 3.32 8.29 -8.16
N ALA A 371 4.05 7.54 -7.34
CA ALA A 371 3.92 7.60 -5.89
C ALA A 371 5.29 7.65 -5.23
N SER A 372 5.45 8.52 -4.23
CA SER A 372 6.68 8.61 -3.45
C SER A 372 6.43 8.59 -1.95
N VAL A 373 7.35 7.97 -1.21
CA VAL A 373 7.36 7.91 0.26
C VAL A 373 8.77 8.20 0.73
N LYS A 374 8.93 8.94 1.84
CA LYS A 374 10.24 9.30 2.37
C LYS A 374 11.06 8.12 2.90
N GLY A 375 10.41 7.11 3.43
CA GLY A 375 11.02 5.89 3.94
C GLY A 375 9.96 4.90 4.40
N THR A 376 10.32 3.62 4.60
CA THR A 376 9.35 2.59 4.99
C THR A 376 9.86 1.68 6.09
N SER A 377 8.94 1.18 6.90
CA SER A 377 9.21 0.17 7.92
C SER A 377 8.12 -0.89 7.96
N VAL A 378 8.48 -2.16 7.84
CA VAL A 378 7.57 -3.30 7.96
C VAL A 378 8.06 -4.21 9.07
N THR A 379 7.26 -4.39 10.12
CA THR A 379 7.57 -5.25 11.27
C THR A 379 6.57 -6.39 11.36
N ILE A 380 7.04 -7.63 11.30
CA ILE A 380 6.23 -8.84 11.43
C ILE A 380 6.71 -9.60 12.66
N LYS A 381 5.86 -9.71 13.68
CA LYS A 381 6.15 -10.48 14.89
C LYS A 381 5.41 -11.81 14.91
N ALA A 382 4.21 -11.86 14.31
CA ALA A 382 3.37 -13.05 14.27
C ALA A 382 2.38 -12.95 13.10
N GLY A 383 1.66 -14.04 12.79
CA GLY A 383 0.65 -14.11 11.73
C GLY A 383 1.14 -14.81 10.48
N THR A 384 0.26 -14.93 9.49
CA THR A 384 0.52 -15.56 8.19
C THR A 384 0.26 -14.55 7.07
N ILE A 385 1.24 -14.33 6.22
CA ILE A 385 1.16 -13.54 5.00
C ILE A 385 1.21 -14.51 3.81
N ASN A 386 0.15 -14.56 3.00
CA ASN A 386 0.06 -15.48 1.87
C ASN A 386 0.80 -15.00 0.62
N GLY A 387 1.07 -13.71 0.51
CA GLY A 387 1.83 -13.07 -0.57
C GLY A 387 3.24 -12.68 -0.17
N ASN A 388 3.82 -11.77 -0.96
CA ASN A 388 5.15 -11.23 -0.73
C ASN A 388 5.14 -10.14 0.35
N VAL A 389 6.31 -9.89 0.95
CA VAL A 389 6.56 -8.70 1.79
C VAL A 389 7.53 -7.80 1.03
N VAL A 390 7.11 -6.61 0.67
CA VAL A 390 7.88 -5.63 -0.11
C VAL A 390 8.22 -4.44 0.79
N GLY A 391 9.49 -4.13 0.96
CA GLY A 391 9.94 -2.99 1.75
C GLY A 391 9.68 -1.67 1.04
N GLY A 392 10.00 -1.59 -0.23
CA GLY A 392 9.75 -0.42 -1.09
C GLY A 392 8.32 -0.32 -1.58
N GLY A 393 8.14 0.38 -2.71
CA GLY A 393 6.86 0.47 -3.39
C GLY A 393 6.63 -0.67 -4.37
N LYS A 394 5.40 -0.78 -4.86
CA LYS A 394 5.03 -1.73 -5.89
C LYS A 394 4.42 -1.05 -7.09
N VAL A 395 4.83 -1.47 -8.27
CA VAL A 395 4.23 -1.10 -9.54
C VAL A 395 3.68 -2.36 -10.22
N ASN A 396 2.46 -2.27 -10.76
CA ASN A 396 1.88 -3.29 -11.62
C ASN A 396 1.23 -2.58 -12.82
N GLY A 397 2.02 -2.33 -13.86
CA GLY A 397 1.63 -1.49 -14.97
C GLY A 397 1.42 -2.26 -16.27
N LYS A 398 0.60 -1.68 -17.14
CA LYS A 398 0.35 -2.16 -18.51
C LYS A 398 0.74 -1.14 -19.58
N HIS A 399 0.75 0.13 -19.27
CA HIS A 399 1.07 1.23 -20.20
C HIS A 399 1.56 2.45 -19.42
N GLY A 400 2.24 3.38 -20.12
CA GLY A 400 2.72 4.65 -19.60
C GLY A 400 3.96 4.55 -18.71
N THR A 401 4.36 5.67 -18.12
CA THR A 401 5.42 5.74 -17.11
C THR A 401 4.79 5.57 -15.73
N VAL A 402 5.10 4.46 -15.05
CA VAL A 402 4.50 4.12 -13.77
C VAL A 402 5.58 3.93 -12.72
N GLU A 403 5.53 4.74 -11.68
CA GLU A 403 6.59 4.82 -10.68
C GLU A 403 6.05 4.65 -9.26
N SER A 404 6.81 3.94 -8.43
CA SER A 404 6.62 3.92 -6.98
C SER A 404 7.96 3.96 -6.28
N SER A 405 8.37 5.13 -5.80
CA SER A 405 9.69 5.35 -5.21
C SER A 405 9.66 5.44 -3.68
N VAL A 406 10.79 5.08 -3.08
CA VAL A 406 11.13 5.40 -1.69
C VAL A 406 12.39 6.25 -1.70
N ASP A 407 12.27 7.52 -1.25
CA ASP A 407 13.35 8.51 -1.31
C ASP A 407 14.38 8.36 -0.16
N GLY A 408 14.34 7.30 0.59
CA GLY A 408 15.24 6.98 1.71
C GLY A 408 15.33 5.48 1.92
N ASP A 409 15.41 5.08 3.19
CA ASP A 409 15.62 3.68 3.55
C ASP A 409 14.32 2.88 3.63
N THR A 410 14.45 1.56 3.37
CA THR A 410 13.41 0.57 3.64
C THR A 410 13.90 -0.40 4.70
N VAL A 411 13.05 -0.72 5.68
CA VAL A 411 13.39 -1.67 6.75
C VAL A 411 12.31 -2.74 6.85
N ILE A 412 12.68 -4.01 6.77
CA ILE A 412 11.83 -5.15 7.05
C ILE A 412 12.41 -5.92 8.24
N SER A 413 11.61 -6.10 9.30
CA SER A 413 12.00 -6.85 10.49
C SER A 413 11.02 -7.99 10.72
N ILE A 414 11.50 -9.25 10.68
CA ILE A 414 10.71 -10.47 10.90
C ILE A 414 11.23 -11.17 12.15
N PHE A 415 10.42 -11.16 13.19
CA PHE A 415 10.71 -11.81 14.47
C PHE A 415 10.03 -13.18 14.59
N GLY A 416 8.97 -13.44 13.81
CA GLY A 416 8.20 -14.67 13.82
C GLY A 416 7.12 -14.66 12.72
N GLY A 417 6.22 -15.65 12.77
CA GLY A 417 5.15 -15.82 11.77
C GLY A 417 5.61 -16.57 10.51
N THR A 418 4.76 -16.53 9.48
CA THR A 418 4.98 -17.22 8.21
C THR A 418 4.75 -16.28 7.04
N VAL A 419 5.73 -16.19 6.14
CA VAL A 419 5.61 -15.48 4.87
C VAL A 419 5.67 -16.51 3.73
N ASN A 420 4.53 -16.76 3.08
CA ASN A 420 4.40 -17.74 2.01
C ASN A 420 4.89 -17.23 0.63
N GLY A 421 5.23 -15.97 0.52
CA GLY A 421 5.88 -15.34 -0.62
C GLY A 421 7.31 -14.91 -0.31
N ALA A 422 7.93 -14.17 -1.22
CA ALA A 422 9.27 -13.62 -1.05
C ALA A 422 9.27 -12.37 -0.17
N VAL A 423 10.34 -12.19 0.61
CA VAL A 423 10.67 -10.94 1.30
C VAL A 423 11.60 -10.13 0.41
N ILE A 424 11.14 -8.99 -0.08
CA ILE A 424 11.83 -8.12 -1.04
C ILE A 424 12.16 -6.81 -0.32
N GLY A 425 13.42 -6.52 -0.14
CA GLY A 425 13.84 -5.33 0.62
C GLY A 425 13.63 -4.03 -0.14
N GLY A 426 13.90 -4.03 -1.44
CA GLY A 426 13.64 -2.91 -2.35
C GLY A 426 12.20 -2.86 -2.83
N GLY A 427 12.00 -2.25 -4.01
CA GLY A 427 10.71 -2.19 -4.67
C GLY A 427 10.41 -3.40 -5.55
N HIS A 428 9.18 -3.50 -5.99
CA HIS A 428 8.71 -4.54 -6.89
C HIS A 428 8.06 -3.92 -8.14
N ALA A 429 8.77 -3.92 -9.24
CA ALA A 429 8.29 -3.47 -10.53
C ALA A 429 7.80 -4.64 -11.37
N LYS A 430 6.49 -4.66 -11.68
CA LYS A 430 5.85 -5.72 -12.46
C LYS A 430 5.25 -5.18 -13.75
N ILE A 431 5.61 -5.81 -14.85
CA ILE A 431 4.97 -5.62 -16.15
C ILE A 431 3.87 -6.67 -16.33
N GLY A 432 2.66 -6.21 -16.66
CA GLY A 432 1.55 -7.07 -17.09
C GLY A 432 1.45 -7.21 -18.60
N ASP A 433 0.40 -7.89 -19.10
CA ASP A 433 0.08 -7.93 -20.53
C ASP A 433 -0.36 -6.55 -21.04
N GLY A 434 0.38 -5.96 -21.96
CA GLY A 434 0.08 -4.64 -22.54
C GLY A 434 0.96 -4.33 -23.74
N THR A 435 0.97 -3.10 -24.24
CA THR A 435 1.63 -2.72 -25.51
C THR A 435 2.96 -1.98 -25.37
N SER A 436 3.17 -1.18 -24.33
CA SER A 436 4.47 -0.51 -24.04
C SER A 436 4.42 0.28 -22.74
N GLY A 437 5.54 0.44 -22.03
CA GLY A 437 5.64 1.30 -20.87
C GLY A 437 6.89 1.09 -20.02
N ASP A 438 7.19 2.10 -19.20
CA ASP A 438 8.30 2.12 -18.26
C ASP A 438 7.77 1.96 -16.84
N MET A 439 8.19 0.89 -16.15
CA MET A 439 7.80 0.57 -14.80
C MET A 439 9.00 0.71 -13.87
N SER A 440 8.88 1.51 -12.83
CA SER A 440 9.96 1.74 -11.87
C SER A 440 9.50 1.60 -10.43
N ALA A 441 10.25 0.84 -9.63
CA ALA A 441 10.05 0.71 -8.19
C ALA A 441 11.40 0.83 -7.46
N ASP A 442 11.87 2.05 -7.29
CA ASP A 442 13.22 2.32 -6.85
C ASP A 442 13.28 2.73 -5.38
N VAL A 443 14.39 2.40 -4.71
CA VAL A 443 14.74 2.80 -3.35
C VAL A 443 16.10 3.50 -3.39
N THR A 444 16.14 4.79 -3.08
CA THR A 444 17.39 5.56 -3.19
C THR A 444 18.37 5.29 -2.05
N GLY A 445 17.87 4.90 -0.88
CA GLY A 445 18.64 4.62 0.31
C GLY A 445 19.04 3.14 0.46
N THR A 446 19.10 2.71 1.71
CA THR A 446 19.42 1.34 2.09
C THR A 446 18.16 0.50 2.26
N SER A 447 18.12 -0.64 1.61
CA SER A 447 17.16 -1.70 1.88
C SER A 447 17.75 -2.61 2.96
N ARG A 448 17.10 -2.69 4.12
CA ARG A 448 17.51 -3.55 5.22
C ARG A 448 16.46 -4.60 5.53
N ILE A 449 16.87 -5.87 5.49
CA ILE A 449 16.04 -7.01 5.93
C ILE A 449 16.70 -7.63 7.16
N GLN A 450 15.95 -7.77 8.25
CA GLN A 450 16.37 -8.46 9.45
C GLN A 450 15.39 -9.59 9.78
N ILE A 451 15.88 -10.83 9.86
CA ILE A 451 15.10 -12.01 10.19
C ILE A 451 15.73 -12.69 11.40
N THR A 452 14.99 -12.78 12.50
CA THR A 452 15.44 -13.44 13.73
C THR A 452 14.63 -14.69 14.06
N GLY A 453 13.55 -14.95 13.32
CA GLY A 453 12.69 -16.13 13.51
C GLY A 453 11.62 -16.23 12.45
N GLY A 454 10.77 -17.26 12.53
CA GLY A 454 9.70 -17.53 11.58
C GLY A 454 10.12 -18.37 10.38
N THR A 455 9.20 -18.51 9.42
CA THR A 455 9.42 -19.20 8.14
C THR A 455 9.15 -18.25 6.99
N VAL A 456 10.08 -18.15 6.04
CA VAL A 456 10.02 -17.24 4.91
C VAL A 456 10.34 -17.99 3.62
N ASN A 457 9.54 -17.78 2.58
CA ASN A 457 9.77 -18.38 1.26
C ASN A 457 10.61 -17.44 0.39
N GLY A 458 11.89 -17.33 0.75
CA GLY A 458 12.91 -16.59 0.04
C GLY A 458 13.10 -15.13 0.44
N VAL A 459 14.32 -14.64 0.21
CA VAL A 459 14.75 -13.29 0.56
C VAL A 459 15.49 -12.67 -0.62
N ILE A 460 15.06 -11.46 -1.01
CA ILE A 460 15.69 -10.63 -2.04
C ILE A 460 16.08 -9.32 -1.37
N GLY A 461 17.36 -9.08 -1.20
CA GLY A 461 17.85 -7.89 -0.50
C GLY A 461 17.61 -6.60 -1.29
N GLY A 462 17.81 -6.63 -2.62
CA GLY A 462 17.51 -5.54 -3.54
C GLY A 462 16.05 -5.53 -3.99
N GLY A 463 15.81 -5.02 -5.19
CA GLY A 463 14.48 -4.97 -5.80
C GLY A 463 14.16 -6.19 -6.66
N LEU A 464 12.90 -6.32 -7.05
CA LEU A 464 12.40 -7.31 -7.99
C LEU A 464 11.82 -6.64 -9.24
N SER A 465 12.45 -6.88 -10.39
CA SER A 465 11.92 -6.51 -11.71
C SER A 465 11.36 -7.76 -12.40
N TYR A 466 10.06 -7.77 -12.70
CA TYR A 466 9.35 -8.95 -13.17
C TYR A 466 8.46 -8.66 -14.37
N ALA A 467 8.49 -9.53 -15.37
CA ALA A 467 7.58 -9.49 -16.51
C ALA A 467 6.76 -10.78 -16.64
N TYR A 468 5.47 -10.58 -16.93
CA TYR A 468 4.50 -11.65 -17.22
C TYR A 468 3.77 -11.31 -18.51
N GLY A 469 3.93 -12.14 -19.55
CA GLY A 469 3.26 -11.96 -20.85
C GLY A 469 4.23 -11.71 -21.99
N THR A 470 3.79 -12.02 -23.20
CA THR A 470 4.64 -12.14 -24.40
C THR A 470 4.33 -11.13 -25.50
N ASN A 471 3.34 -10.27 -25.33
CA ASN A 471 2.79 -9.46 -26.43
C ASN A 471 3.06 -7.97 -26.22
N GLY A 472 4.12 -7.43 -26.76
CA GLY A 472 4.29 -5.99 -26.82
C GLY A 472 5.71 -5.54 -27.11
N ALA A 473 5.81 -4.38 -27.68
CA ALA A 473 7.03 -3.69 -28.02
C ALA A 473 7.52 -2.83 -26.84
N ASP A 474 8.82 -2.66 -26.69
CA ASP A 474 9.49 -1.66 -25.83
C ASP A 474 9.00 -1.61 -24.36
N TRP A 475 9.28 -2.68 -23.62
CA TRP A 475 9.01 -2.75 -22.20
C TRP A 475 10.26 -2.56 -21.36
N LYS A 476 10.18 -1.68 -20.38
CA LYS A 476 11.24 -1.52 -19.41
C LYS A 476 10.71 -1.62 -17.99
N SER A 477 11.37 -2.41 -17.19
CA SER A 477 11.07 -2.50 -15.75
C SER A 477 12.37 -2.36 -14.96
N THR A 478 12.36 -1.47 -13.99
CA THR A 478 13.49 -1.23 -13.11
C THR A 478 13.08 -1.37 -11.64
N ALA A 479 13.97 -1.95 -10.84
CA ALA A 479 13.82 -1.99 -9.40
C ALA A 479 15.20 -1.85 -8.76
N SER A 480 15.66 -0.61 -8.65
CA SER A 480 17.00 -0.28 -8.17
C SER A 480 17.00 0.00 -6.67
N VAL A 481 18.11 -0.30 -6.02
CA VAL A 481 18.33 -0.03 -4.60
C VAL A 481 19.72 0.56 -4.40
N GLY A 482 19.86 1.61 -3.61
CA GLY A 482 21.16 2.19 -3.30
C GLY A 482 22.07 1.16 -2.64
N LYS A 483 21.66 0.60 -1.51
CA LYS A 483 22.37 -0.49 -0.82
C LYS A 483 21.39 -1.55 -0.35
N SER A 484 21.86 -2.81 -0.27
CA SER A 484 21.11 -3.93 0.28
C SER A 484 21.84 -4.52 1.50
N GLU A 485 21.14 -4.66 2.61
CA GLU A 485 21.61 -5.32 3.82
C GLU A 485 20.63 -6.40 4.25
N VAL A 486 21.04 -7.66 4.23
CA VAL A 486 20.26 -8.81 4.66
C VAL A 486 20.94 -9.42 5.88
N ILE A 487 20.27 -9.47 7.02
CA ILE A 487 20.77 -10.01 8.30
C ILE A 487 19.78 -11.08 8.77
N ILE A 488 20.23 -12.34 8.81
CA ILE A 488 19.43 -13.49 9.21
C ILE A 488 20.13 -14.18 10.37
N THR A 489 19.56 -14.07 11.57
CA THR A 489 20.13 -14.67 12.80
C THR A 489 19.27 -15.79 13.36
N GLY A 490 18.29 -16.26 12.62
CA GLY A 490 17.43 -17.39 12.97
C GLY A 490 16.31 -17.60 11.96
N GLY A 491 15.46 -18.57 12.22
CA GLY A 491 14.34 -18.92 11.34
C GLY A 491 14.71 -19.90 10.22
N THR A 492 13.73 -20.15 9.35
CA THR A 492 13.86 -21.03 8.18
C THR A 492 13.60 -20.27 6.90
N ILE A 493 14.55 -20.32 5.97
CA ILE A 493 14.43 -19.70 4.65
C ILE A 493 14.29 -20.82 3.62
N GLU A 494 13.13 -20.87 2.97
CA GLU A 494 12.79 -21.76 1.86
C GLU A 494 13.22 -21.16 0.51
N ALA A 495 12.96 -21.85 -0.61
CA ALA A 495 13.14 -21.28 -1.95
C ALA A 495 12.26 -20.04 -2.17
N VAL A 496 12.72 -19.11 -3.01
CA VAL A 496 11.93 -17.95 -3.43
C VAL A 496 10.65 -18.43 -4.12
N ASN A 497 9.55 -18.28 -3.43
CA ASN A 497 8.23 -18.58 -3.93
C ASN A 497 7.55 -17.27 -4.28
N TYR A 498 7.60 -16.91 -5.55
CA TYR A 498 6.92 -15.72 -6.03
C TYR A 498 5.42 -16.00 -6.18
N VAL A 499 4.62 -15.39 -5.34
CA VAL A 499 3.16 -15.44 -5.43
C VAL A 499 2.69 -14.31 -6.33
N ALA A 500 2.54 -14.61 -7.63
CA ALA A 500 1.79 -13.75 -8.54
C ALA A 500 0.30 -14.17 -8.52
N THR A 501 -0.59 -13.31 -8.97
CA THR A 501 -1.95 -13.71 -9.33
C THR A 501 -1.86 -14.75 -10.46
N GLY A 502 -1.85 -16.06 -10.11
CA GLY A 502 -1.62 -17.16 -11.04
C GLY A 502 -0.92 -18.34 -10.36
N PRO A 503 -0.48 -19.36 -11.13
CA PRO A 503 0.24 -20.48 -10.55
C PRO A 503 1.53 -19.98 -9.87
N LYS A 504 1.79 -20.50 -8.68
CA LYS A 504 3.04 -20.24 -7.93
C LYS A 504 4.24 -20.54 -8.82
N GLN A 505 5.18 -19.63 -8.86
CA GLN A 505 6.46 -19.83 -9.54
C GLN A 505 7.58 -19.80 -8.50
N THR A 506 8.41 -20.82 -8.54
CA THR A 506 9.53 -20.98 -7.62
C THR A 506 10.83 -20.76 -8.39
N LEU A 507 11.67 -19.85 -7.91
CA LEU A 507 13.06 -19.78 -8.33
C LEU A 507 13.88 -20.71 -7.45
N PRO A 508 14.84 -21.47 -8.00
CA PRO A 508 15.72 -22.35 -7.23
C PRO A 508 16.80 -21.52 -6.50
N VAL A 509 16.37 -20.64 -5.63
CA VAL A 509 17.23 -19.79 -4.81
C VAL A 509 16.48 -19.35 -3.54
N ALA A 510 17.12 -19.42 -2.40
CA ALA A 510 16.54 -18.98 -1.12
C ALA A 510 16.89 -17.54 -0.80
N ILE A 511 18.10 -17.10 -1.08
CA ILE A 511 18.60 -15.77 -0.70
C ILE A 511 19.34 -15.16 -1.91
N VAL A 512 18.97 -13.93 -2.25
CA VAL A 512 19.67 -13.07 -3.20
C VAL A 512 20.03 -11.77 -2.50
N GLY A 513 21.31 -11.47 -2.42
CA GLY A 513 21.80 -10.25 -1.75
C GLY A 513 21.47 -8.99 -2.53
N GLY A 514 21.65 -9.01 -3.84
CA GLY A 514 21.25 -7.94 -4.76
C GLY A 514 19.79 -8.04 -5.18
N GLY A 515 19.48 -7.54 -6.38
CA GLY A 515 18.14 -7.61 -6.95
C GLY A 515 17.93 -8.84 -7.83
N VAL A 516 16.66 -9.11 -8.12
CA VAL A 516 16.22 -10.16 -9.04
C VAL A 516 15.54 -9.55 -10.25
N SER A 517 16.04 -9.90 -11.43
CA SER A 517 15.39 -9.62 -12.70
C SER A 517 14.88 -10.91 -13.32
N TRP A 518 13.58 -10.99 -13.57
CA TRP A 518 12.96 -12.25 -13.97
C TRP A 518 11.84 -12.09 -14.99
N SER A 519 11.93 -12.82 -16.10
CA SER A 519 10.83 -13.00 -17.05
C SER A 519 10.24 -14.41 -16.92
N LYS A 520 8.91 -14.52 -16.97
CA LYS A 520 8.22 -15.81 -16.86
C LYS A 520 8.44 -16.68 -18.09
N ASP A 521 8.46 -16.10 -19.28
CA ASP A 521 8.45 -16.84 -20.54
C ASP A 521 9.71 -16.56 -21.35
N THR A 522 10.21 -17.59 -22.05
CA THR A 522 11.16 -17.40 -23.15
C THR A 522 10.45 -16.62 -24.25
N ILE A 523 10.82 -15.35 -24.40
CA ILE A 523 10.30 -14.52 -25.49
C ILE A 523 10.85 -15.08 -26.79
N SER A 524 9.99 -15.77 -27.54
CA SER A 524 10.34 -16.31 -28.86
C SER A 524 9.78 -15.39 -29.94
N GLY A 525 10.65 -14.87 -30.83
CA GLY A 525 10.27 -14.14 -32.03
C GLY A 525 10.93 -12.77 -32.15
N ASP A 526 10.67 -12.09 -33.27
CA ASP A 526 11.21 -10.77 -33.63
C ASP A 526 10.57 -9.60 -32.86
N ASN A 527 10.03 -9.83 -31.65
CA ASN A 527 9.46 -8.79 -30.81
C ASN A 527 10.58 -7.94 -30.18
N PRO A 528 10.39 -6.63 -30.02
CA PRO A 528 11.37 -5.76 -29.37
C PRO A 528 11.69 -6.24 -27.95
N PRO A 529 12.89 -5.95 -27.47
CA PRO A 529 13.41 -6.53 -26.25
C PRO A 529 12.68 -6.00 -25.01
N ILE A 530 12.19 -6.92 -24.18
CA ILE A 530 11.86 -6.60 -22.79
C ILE A 530 13.18 -6.29 -22.07
N GLU A 531 13.26 -5.16 -21.38
CA GLU A 531 14.39 -4.82 -20.52
C GLU A 531 13.96 -4.90 -19.04
N LEU A 532 14.46 -5.89 -18.33
CA LEU A 532 14.28 -6.07 -16.91
C LEU A 532 15.60 -5.79 -16.21
N THR A 533 15.65 -4.78 -15.38
CA THR A 533 16.90 -4.37 -14.76
C THR A 533 16.76 -4.20 -13.26
N THR A 534 17.71 -4.76 -12.53
CA THR A 534 17.93 -4.41 -11.13
C THR A 534 19.37 -3.95 -10.93
N THR A 535 19.55 -2.88 -10.16
CA THR A 535 20.87 -2.35 -9.81
C THR A 535 20.98 -2.18 -8.30
N THR A 536 22.14 -2.49 -7.75
CA THR A 536 22.45 -2.33 -6.33
C THR A 536 23.92 -1.94 -6.21
N SER A 537 24.24 -0.79 -5.59
CA SER A 537 25.66 -0.38 -5.45
C SER A 537 26.44 -1.31 -4.52
N SER A 538 25.78 -1.78 -3.45
CA SER A 538 26.40 -2.82 -2.61
C SER A 538 25.35 -3.75 -2.02
N SER A 539 25.66 -5.04 -1.99
CA SER A 539 24.88 -6.03 -1.25
C SER A 539 25.70 -6.61 -0.10
N SER A 540 25.10 -6.73 1.06
CA SER A 540 25.68 -7.37 2.23
C SER A 540 24.70 -8.38 2.79
N VAL A 541 25.08 -9.66 2.82
CA VAL A 541 24.29 -10.74 3.38
C VAL A 541 25.02 -11.35 4.55
N VAL A 542 24.40 -11.37 5.71
CA VAL A 542 24.92 -12.01 6.93
C VAL A 542 23.92 -13.06 7.38
N ILE A 543 24.38 -14.31 7.48
CA ILE A 543 23.61 -15.46 7.96
C ILE A 543 24.32 -16.06 9.16
N ASP A 544 23.67 -16.09 10.32
CA ASP A 544 24.20 -16.67 11.54
C ASP A 544 23.14 -17.51 12.26
N GLY A 545 23.34 -18.83 12.34
CA GLY A 545 22.45 -19.74 13.07
C GLY A 545 21.11 -20.07 12.38
N ALA A 546 20.87 -19.66 11.14
CA ALA A 546 19.64 -19.92 10.39
C ALA A 546 19.66 -21.26 9.64
N THR A 547 18.47 -21.75 9.26
CA THR A 547 18.31 -22.88 8.33
C THR A 547 17.93 -22.35 6.94
N VAL A 548 18.74 -22.68 5.93
CA VAL A 548 18.51 -22.29 4.53
C VAL A 548 18.36 -23.55 3.70
N LYS A 549 17.30 -23.62 2.89
CA LYS A 549 16.90 -24.85 2.17
C LYS A 549 17.09 -24.80 0.66
N ASP A 550 17.61 -23.72 0.12
CA ASP A 550 17.91 -23.59 -1.32
C ASP A 550 19.10 -22.66 -1.51
N ASP A 551 19.54 -22.43 -2.74
CA ASP A 551 20.76 -21.73 -3.09
C ASP A 551 20.85 -20.31 -2.53
N ILE A 552 22.06 -19.83 -2.30
CA ILE A 552 22.38 -18.49 -1.78
C ILE A 552 23.25 -17.77 -2.81
N VAL A 553 22.83 -16.57 -3.21
CA VAL A 553 23.53 -15.71 -4.18
C VAL A 553 23.85 -14.37 -3.51
N GLY A 554 25.12 -14.03 -3.36
CA GLY A 554 25.57 -12.77 -2.76
C GLY A 554 25.29 -11.54 -3.62
N GLY A 555 25.40 -11.70 -4.95
CA GLY A 555 25.14 -10.64 -5.95
C GLY A 555 23.71 -10.62 -6.46
N GLY A 556 23.54 -10.26 -7.74
CA GLY A 556 22.24 -10.19 -8.40
C GLY A 556 21.87 -11.50 -9.10
N TYR A 557 20.59 -11.71 -9.34
CA TYR A 557 20.03 -12.88 -9.97
C TYR A 557 19.25 -12.52 -11.23
N ALA A 558 19.76 -12.87 -12.40
CA ALA A 558 19.11 -12.64 -13.69
C ALA A 558 18.59 -13.95 -14.27
N TYR A 559 17.29 -14.02 -14.54
CA TYR A 559 16.65 -15.24 -14.99
C TYR A 559 15.77 -15.00 -16.22
N GLN A 560 15.99 -15.76 -17.29
CA GLN A 560 15.29 -15.68 -18.57
C GLN A 560 15.63 -14.42 -19.40
N THR A 561 15.03 -14.35 -20.59
CA THR A 561 15.34 -13.35 -21.64
C THR A 561 15.09 -11.92 -21.16
N GLY A 562 16.00 -11.00 -21.50
CA GLY A 562 15.89 -9.56 -21.20
C GLY A 562 16.31 -9.18 -19.78
N SER A 563 16.61 -10.14 -18.91
CA SER A 563 16.94 -9.91 -17.51
C SER A 563 18.39 -9.48 -17.31
N THR A 564 18.59 -8.39 -16.55
CA THR A 564 19.89 -7.88 -16.14
C THR A 564 19.88 -7.61 -14.63
N ALA A 565 20.89 -8.09 -13.90
CA ALA A 565 21.06 -7.83 -12.49
C ALA A 565 22.51 -7.38 -12.21
N SER A 566 22.70 -6.18 -11.69
CA SER A 566 24.03 -5.59 -11.44
C SER A 566 24.23 -5.28 -9.97
N VAL A 567 25.40 -5.65 -9.44
CA VAL A 567 25.87 -5.29 -8.11
C VAL A 567 27.32 -4.85 -8.22
N GLU A 568 27.69 -3.68 -7.69
CA GLU A 568 29.08 -3.28 -7.68
C GLU A 568 29.87 -4.13 -6.68
N ASN A 569 29.45 -4.16 -5.42
CA ASN A 569 30.14 -4.90 -4.37
C ASN A 569 29.20 -5.87 -3.68
N ALA A 570 29.51 -7.17 -3.71
CA ALA A 570 28.78 -8.21 -3.02
C ALA A 570 29.59 -8.77 -1.84
N SER A 571 28.99 -8.84 -0.66
CA SER A 571 29.59 -9.42 0.55
C SER A 571 28.63 -10.45 1.15
N LEU A 572 29.10 -11.68 1.30
CA LEU A 572 28.33 -12.79 1.86
C LEU A 572 29.10 -13.40 3.04
N SER A 573 28.53 -13.32 4.24
CA SER A 573 29.07 -13.89 5.46
C SER A 573 28.11 -14.92 6.03
N ILE A 574 28.57 -16.15 6.19
CA ILE A 574 27.77 -17.28 6.70
C ILE A 574 28.49 -17.90 7.90
N SER A 575 27.81 -18.03 9.03
CA SER A 575 28.32 -18.67 10.23
C SER A 575 27.25 -19.50 10.93
N ASN A 576 27.63 -20.63 11.51
CA ASN A 576 26.80 -21.50 12.35
C ASN A 576 25.46 -21.89 11.69
N ALA A 577 25.37 -21.85 10.38
CA ALA A 577 24.13 -22.07 9.62
C ALA A 577 23.98 -23.55 9.22
N THR A 578 22.71 -23.95 9.01
CA THR A 578 22.37 -25.23 8.39
C THR A 578 22.00 -25.00 6.93
N LEU A 579 22.86 -25.39 6.01
CA LEU A 579 22.67 -25.18 4.57
C LEU A 579 22.34 -26.51 3.89
N GLY A 580 21.04 -26.75 3.69
CA GLY A 580 20.52 -27.94 3.04
C GLY A 580 20.70 -29.24 3.83
N SER A 581 20.69 -30.35 3.08
CA SER A 581 20.84 -31.73 3.56
C SER A 581 21.35 -32.64 2.43
N ASP A 582 21.59 -33.92 2.71
CA ASP A 582 21.97 -34.89 1.68
C ASP A 582 20.94 -35.03 0.56
N SER A 583 19.65 -34.87 0.88
CA SER A 583 18.54 -34.95 -0.08
C SER A 583 18.17 -33.60 -0.70
N ASN A 584 18.64 -32.49 -0.15
CA ASN A 584 18.36 -31.14 -0.65
C ASN A 584 19.66 -30.33 -0.62
N LYS A 585 20.34 -30.27 -1.73
CA LYS A 585 21.63 -29.58 -1.85
C LYS A 585 21.44 -28.06 -1.89
N VAL A 586 22.29 -27.34 -1.21
CA VAL A 586 22.36 -25.87 -1.20
C VAL A 586 23.71 -25.43 -1.72
N ASN A 587 23.72 -24.67 -2.79
CA ASN A 587 24.91 -24.04 -3.34
C ASN A 587 25.06 -22.60 -2.82
N VAL A 588 26.29 -22.15 -2.74
CA VAL A 588 26.64 -20.79 -2.29
C VAL A 588 27.43 -20.10 -3.40
N TYR A 589 26.92 -19.00 -3.89
CA TYR A 589 27.56 -18.16 -4.92
C TYR A 589 27.93 -16.82 -4.31
N ALA A 590 29.22 -16.49 -4.28
CA ALA A 590 29.68 -15.19 -3.77
C ALA A 590 29.29 -14.03 -4.70
N GLY A 591 29.36 -14.26 -6.00
CA GLY A 591 28.95 -13.30 -7.04
C GLY A 591 27.48 -13.41 -7.43
N GLY A 592 27.16 -13.12 -8.68
CA GLY A 592 25.83 -13.19 -9.23
C GLY A 592 25.52 -14.47 -9.96
N PHE A 593 24.27 -14.64 -10.34
CA PHE A 593 23.79 -15.74 -11.16
C PHE A 593 23.07 -15.23 -12.41
N ALA A 594 23.37 -15.80 -13.57
CA ALA A 594 22.65 -15.53 -14.81
C ALA A 594 22.29 -16.86 -15.51
N SER A 595 21.00 -17.10 -15.76
CA SER A 595 20.57 -18.25 -16.58
C SER A 595 21.05 -18.09 -18.03
N ASP A 596 21.10 -19.19 -18.79
CA ASP A 596 21.58 -19.20 -20.18
C ASP A 596 20.83 -18.24 -21.10
N ASN A 597 19.58 -17.96 -20.81
CA ASN A 597 18.74 -17.04 -21.58
C ASN A 597 18.72 -15.61 -21.02
N ALA A 598 19.35 -15.35 -19.87
CA ALA A 598 19.44 -14.01 -19.29
C ALA A 598 20.42 -13.13 -20.10
N LYS A 599 20.22 -11.82 -20.07
CA LYS A 599 21.14 -10.86 -20.71
C LYS A 599 22.46 -10.80 -19.96
N SER A 600 22.43 -10.52 -18.66
CA SER A 600 23.63 -10.58 -17.82
C SER A 600 23.34 -10.55 -16.32
N SER A 601 24.29 -11.07 -15.52
CA SER A 601 24.49 -10.71 -14.12
C SER A 601 25.92 -10.24 -13.93
N SER A 602 26.15 -9.10 -13.32
CA SER A 602 27.48 -8.53 -13.14
C SER A 602 27.75 -8.15 -11.70
N VAL A 603 28.93 -8.50 -11.20
CA VAL A 603 29.45 -8.10 -9.89
C VAL A 603 30.88 -7.61 -10.08
N GLU A 604 31.23 -6.40 -9.62
CA GLU A 604 32.61 -5.91 -9.75
C GLU A 604 33.53 -6.58 -8.73
N SER A 605 33.08 -6.69 -7.46
CA SER A 605 33.84 -7.34 -6.39
C SER A 605 32.94 -8.23 -5.54
N ALA A 606 33.34 -9.49 -5.35
CA ALA A 606 32.64 -10.45 -4.52
C ALA A 606 33.52 -10.88 -3.32
N GLN A 607 32.96 -10.85 -2.12
CA GLN A 607 33.59 -11.30 -0.90
C GLN A 607 32.76 -12.39 -0.23
N LEU A 608 33.37 -13.51 0.09
CA LEU A 608 32.77 -14.63 0.77
C LEU A 608 33.50 -14.96 2.07
N GLN A 609 32.75 -15.07 3.15
CA GLN A 609 33.26 -15.61 4.41
C GLN A 609 32.33 -16.72 4.87
N ILE A 610 32.86 -17.92 5.10
CA ILE A 610 32.12 -19.03 5.69
C ILE A 610 32.89 -19.52 6.92
N THR A 611 32.18 -19.64 8.05
CA THR A 611 32.79 -20.07 9.32
C THR A 611 31.90 -21.10 10.00
N ALA A 612 32.46 -22.18 10.52
CA ALA A 612 31.80 -23.21 11.33
C ALA A 612 30.48 -23.71 10.68
N THR A 613 30.50 -23.94 9.37
CA THR A 613 29.30 -24.25 8.58
C THR A 613 29.55 -25.44 7.65
N SER A 614 28.53 -26.31 7.53
CA SER A 614 28.51 -27.38 6.53
C SER A 614 27.64 -26.98 5.35
N VAL A 615 28.21 -26.99 4.14
CA VAL A 615 27.51 -26.70 2.88
C VAL A 615 27.23 -28.05 2.21
N SER A 616 25.97 -28.37 1.99
CA SER A 616 25.56 -29.65 1.40
C SER A 616 25.77 -29.75 -0.12
N GLY A 617 25.91 -28.63 -0.82
CA GLY A 617 26.25 -28.52 -2.23
C GLY A 617 27.65 -27.99 -2.47
N SER A 618 27.78 -27.15 -3.49
CA SER A 618 29.03 -26.54 -3.93
C SER A 618 29.13 -25.06 -3.47
N VAL A 619 30.36 -24.57 -3.39
CA VAL A 619 30.67 -23.16 -3.13
C VAL A 619 31.39 -22.57 -4.34
N TYR A 620 30.86 -21.50 -4.88
CA TYR A 620 31.38 -20.75 -6.02
C TYR A 620 31.91 -19.41 -5.51
N THR A 621 33.21 -19.17 -5.66
CA THR A 621 33.83 -17.88 -5.24
C THR A 621 33.52 -16.74 -6.21
N GLY A 622 33.18 -17.06 -7.46
CA GLY A 622 32.73 -16.13 -8.48
C GLY A 622 31.21 -16.16 -8.70
N GLY A 623 30.81 -15.86 -9.93
CA GLY A 623 29.42 -16.00 -10.40
C GLY A 623 29.17 -17.37 -11.03
N SER A 624 27.92 -17.65 -11.35
CA SER A 624 27.54 -18.86 -12.08
C SER A 624 26.54 -18.54 -13.22
N GLY A 625 26.59 -19.39 -14.23
CA GLY A 625 25.83 -19.24 -15.48
C GLY A 625 26.61 -18.56 -16.59
N THR A 626 26.20 -18.80 -17.83
CA THR A 626 26.94 -18.44 -19.05
C THR A 626 27.17 -16.92 -19.20
N ASN A 627 26.24 -16.11 -18.70
CA ASN A 627 26.24 -14.64 -18.79
C ASN A 627 26.50 -13.96 -17.44
N SER A 628 27.08 -14.67 -16.47
CA SER A 628 27.52 -14.11 -15.21
C SER A 628 28.97 -13.66 -15.29
N THR A 629 29.25 -12.44 -14.82
CA THR A 629 30.61 -11.89 -14.77
C THR A 629 30.94 -11.39 -13.36
N VAL A 630 32.13 -11.73 -12.86
CA VAL A 630 32.66 -11.20 -11.61
C VAL A 630 34.08 -10.68 -11.89
N GLY A 631 34.36 -9.46 -11.48
CA GLY A 631 35.68 -8.87 -11.62
C GLY A 631 36.68 -9.54 -10.68
N THR A 632 36.62 -9.20 -9.41
CA THR A 632 37.49 -9.81 -8.38
C THR A 632 36.67 -10.62 -7.40
N SER A 633 37.23 -11.71 -6.88
CA SER A 633 36.62 -12.46 -5.79
C SER A 633 37.63 -12.78 -4.68
N SER A 634 37.13 -12.86 -3.45
CA SER A 634 37.90 -13.34 -2.33
C SER A 634 37.04 -14.25 -1.46
N ALA A 635 37.64 -15.34 -0.93
CA ALA A 635 36.95 -16.26 -0.05
C ALA A 635 37.82 -16.55 1.20
N ALA A 636 37.20 -16.48 2.37
CA ALA A 636 37.78 -16.90 3.64
C ALA A 636 36.96 -18.05 4.22
N LEU A 637 37.54 -19.22 4.36
CA LEU A 637 36.90 -20.45 4.82
C LEU A 637 37.52 -20.89 6.14
N THR A 638 36.75 -20.94 7.21
CA THR A 638 37.22 -21.29 8.55
C THR A 638 36.37 -22.41 9.14
N ASP A 639 36.96 -23.59 9.40
CA ASP A 639 36.27 -24.77 9.93
C ASP A 639 35.01 -25.16 9.11
N VAL A 640 35.14 -25.25 7.77
CA VAL A 640 34.05 -25.47 6.81
C VAL A 640 34.09 -26.88 6.25
N THR A 641 32.91 -27.48 6.06
CA THR A 641 32.74 -28.69 5.26
C THR A 641 31.94 -28.37 4.00
N ILE A 642 32.49 -28.61 2.82
CA ILE A 642 31.84 -28.50 1.52
C ILE A 642 31.66 -29.90 0.96
N SER A 643 30.43 -30.38 0.83
CA SER A 643 30.17 -31.78 0.46
C SER A 643 30.50 -32.08 -1.00
N GLU A 644 30.39 -31.09 -1.89
CA GLU A 644 30.64 -31.26 -3.33
C GLU A 644 31.90 -30.50 -3.78
N ALA A 645 31.80 -29.37 -4.43
CA ALA A 645 32.95 -28.66 -5.00
C ALA A 645 33.15 -27.27 -4.42
N LEU A 646 34.42 -26.87 -4.27
CA LEU A 646 34.82 -25.47 -4.21
C LEU A 646 35.23 -25.03 -5.62
N ASP A 647 34.44 -24.20 -6.25
CA ASP A 647 34.69 -23.70 -7.62
C ASP A 647 35.32 -22.29 -7.55
N LEU A 648 36.51 -22.18 -8.06
CA LEU A 648 37.31 -20.95 -8.11
C LEU A 648 37.23 -20.25 -9.47
N SER A 649 36.42 -20.76 -10.39
CA SER A 649 36.14 -20.15 -11.67
C SER A 649 35.06 -19.07 -11.56
N GLY A 650 34.80 -18.36 -12.65
CA GLY A 650 33.71 -17.37 -12.73
C GLY A 650 34.06 -15.96 -12.20
N ALA A 651 35.32 -15.73 -11.79
CA ALA A 651 35.88 -14.39 -11.56
C ALA A 651 37.18 -14.20 -12.35
N THR A 652 37.48 -12.95 -12.68
CA THR A 652 38.74 -12.63 -13.38
C THR A 652 39.96 -12.86 -12.49
N GLU A 653 39.82 -12.54 -11.19
CA GLU A 653 40.84 -12.76 -10.15
C GLU A 653 40.19 -13.39 -8.94
N THR A 654 40.81 -14.42 -8.38
CA THR A 654 40.34 -15.13 -7.18
C THR A 654 41.42 -15.29 -6.16
N ALA A 655 41.13 -14.95 -4.90
CA ALA A 655 41.97 -15.21 -3.74
C ALA A 655 41.22 -16.07 -2.71
N VAL A 656 41.87 -17.09 -2.14
CA VAL A 656 41.25 -17.97 -1.15
C VAL A 656 42.17 -18.14 0.08
N VAL A 657 41.59 -17.99 1.26
CA VAL A 657 42.25 -18.21 2.55
C VAL A 657 41.55 -19.34 3.30
N PHE A 658 42.31 -20.34 3.75
CA PHE A 658 41.80 -21.43 4.58
C PHE A 658 42.34 -21.25 6.01
N THR A 659 41.48 -21.37 7.00
CA THR A 659 41.87 -21.33 8.42
C THR A 659 41.18 -22.47 9.16
N GLY A 660 41.87 -23.11 10.10
CA GLY A 660 41.34 -24.23 10.89
C GLY A 660 41.19 -25.52 10.10
N VAL A 661 40.15 -26.32 10.41
CA VAL A 661 39.89 -27.62 9.78
C VAL A 661 38.85 -27.48 8.67
N ASN A 662 39.28 -27.62 7.43
CA ASN A 662 38.40 -27.54 6.30
C ASN A 662 38.35 -28.88 5.54
N SER A 663 37.17 -29.27 5.04
CA SER A 663 36.97 -30.46 4.21
C SER A 663 36.22 -30.07 2.95
N VAL A 664 36.77 -30.43 1.79
CA VAL A 664 36.18 -30.08 0.49
C VAL A 664 36.13 -31.35 -0.38
N GLY A 665 34.99 -31.67 -0.98
CA GLY A 665 34.85 -32.84 -1.85
C GLY A 665 35.76 -32.76 -3.07
N SER A 666 35.80 -31.65 -3.76
CA SER A 666 36.71 -31.37 -4.88
C SER A 666 37.00 -29.87 -5.02
N VAL A 667 38.12 -29.51 -5.66
CA VAL A 667 38.42 -28.12 -6.03
C VAL A 667 38.52 -28.02 -7.55
N THR A 668 37.77 -27.06 -8.13
CA THR A 668 37.77 -26.80 -9.57
C THR A 668 38.21 -25.35 -9.85
N GLY A 669 38.76 -25.07 -11.01
CA GLY A 669 39.29 -23.77 -11.37
C GLY A 669 40.68 -23.49 -10.78
N THR A 670 41.15 -22.25 -10.90
CA THR A 670 42.46 -21.79 -10.42
C THR A 670 42.30 -20.48 -9.69
N ALA A 671 42.87 -20.40 -8.47
CA ALA A 671 43.03 -19.13 -7.76
C ALA A 671 44.38 -18.49 -8.08
N GLN A 672 44.48 -17.19 -8.08
CA GLN A 672 45.74 -16.49 -8.26
C GLN A 672 46.56 -16.47 -6.98
N SER A 673 45.94 -16.60 -5.81
CA SER A 673 46.63 -16.74 -4.52
C SER A 673 45.90 -17.72 -3.59
N TYR A 674 46.70 -18.54 -2.90
CA TYR A 674 46.27 -19.44 -1.80
C TYR A 674 47.09 -19.11 -0.54
N THR A 675 46.46 -18.97 0.58
CA THR A 675 47.13 -18.79 1.88
C THR A 675 46.54 -19.70 2.93
#